data_69ff48fc6ab5e07c0ac7593546a16207
#
_entry.id   69ff48fc6ab5e07c0ac7593546a16207
#
_cell.length_a   1.000
_cell.length_b   1.000
_cell.length_c   1.000
_cell.angle_alpha   90.00
_cell.angle_beta   90.00
_cell.angle_gamma   90.00
#
_symmetry.space_group_name_H-M   'P 1'
#
loop_
_entity.id
_entity.type
_entity.pdbx_description
1 polymer ?
#
loop_
_entity_poly.entity_id
_entity_poly.type
_entity_poly.pdbx_seq_one_letter_code
_entity_poly.pdbx_strand_id
1 'polypeptide(L)'
;MKKFFGRPATVVGATLVLIAVMAVMAAPSLVAGSPATTASRHDDGDESLELRDSLAAFLGPRSAPATAVNPRAFAAAATTADTVPSIDSTPWRELGPYSYFPDNRNYIDPFFSNSGSGSGFNTGRITGVAVAPNGDVYAAGAGGGIWRSTDAAHQAWTPVFDNEQTTAEGAVTVVGSGSTYTVYAGTGEPTINLDSYAGVGVLASTDHGATWHRVGGDELVGAAIFKIVPAPGGVLYAATSHGLYRIAPGDTTWQKVLGDPDTNPGTPNAQVLNLVSDAAVRPGTNGKEVVAVRGWRAGAATNGLYVSTDFGHTFEGPLQPQGYLPQNAQGRGSLAYSADGEKLYVMVESPLAFNQAQQTGLAGIYLSTHDVDGPFTQIASPSVLMNSGSAQKPGSIGPFYKPGVQAWYNQFLAVDPASADHLYVGLEEVYESTDAGKSWVTAAPYWNLTLKCFDLLAADFGGCPNTTHSDQHAAAVVDGTVWVGNDGGVFSRPASVHTAGGGWTDHNKNLGTLQYYFADSGIAPGSGKTMFWGGLQDNGTSKLIEGGDTLDPQEASEPFGGDGGATIVDTTNADNVLTEYTSLSPAISNDGGRHWRDITPADPLPLFIAPVVQDVSIPSGLYGGGEFLWKSTKGFATIAGDWSAVFDTGAGHSISAIGIAGGQGYAAWCGPCWPGYISEVGFNRGLITNVGGGWHQLDLKTVPSGCDAVPNRYITGVAVDPADQRHAYLSLSGYARHWMVGPDDPGVGHVFETTDGGSCWNDVSGDLVDAPANDIAIVGTHLVVADDVGVFASGLAGGTWKRVGVGLPHTIVVDLNTTPDGRLLAATHGRGLWAIPLAALGS
;
A
#
# COMPACT_ATOMS: atom_id res chain seq x y z
N MET A 1 -63.41 8.99 -26.85
CA MET A 1 -62.62 7.86 -27.30
C MET A 1 -61.26 8.05 -26.87
N LYS A 2 -60.88 7.49 -25.74
CA LYS A 2 -60.12 6.31 -25.45
C LYS A 2 -58.71 6.30 -26.05
N LYS A 3 -57.74 6.33 -25.07
CA LYS A 3 -56.40 5.72 -25.05
C LYS A 3 -55.31 6.59 -25.64
N PHE A 4 -54.35 7.00 -24.80
CA PHE A 4 -53.22 6.24 -24.29
C PHE A 4 -52.59 6.95 -23.09
N PHE A 5 -52.66 6.38 -21.93
CA PHE A 5 -51.70 6.62 -20.84
C PHE A 5 -50.75 5.42 -20.80
N GLY A 6 -49.53 5.63 -21.10
CA GLY A 6 -48.45 4.69 -21.03
C GLY A 6 -47.25 5.29 -20.30
N ARG A 7 -47.17 5.04 -19.06
CA ARG A 7 -46.05 4.97 -18.10
C ARG A 7 -44.76 5.80 -18.34
N PRO A 8 -44.47 6.71 -17.45
CA PRO A 8 -43.12 7.12 -17.13
C PRO A 8 -42.84 6.81 -15.64
N ALA A 9 -42.75 5.56 -15.24
CA ALA A 9 -42.41 5.21 -13.85
C ALA A 9 -41.07 4.49 -13.72
N THR A 10 -40.49 4.06 -14.84
CA THR A 10 -39.24 3.26 -14.83
C THR A 10 -37.97 4.10 -14.96
N VAL A 11 -38.03 5.30 -15.50
CA VAL A 11 -36.87 6.17 -15.68
C VAL A 11 -36.50 6.93 -14.40
N VAL A 12 -37.51 7.26 -13.59
CA VAL A 12 -37.28 7.98 -12.32
C VAL A 12 -36.69 7.05 -11.25
N GLY A 13 -37.03 5.76 -11.29
CA GLY A 13 -36.45 4.76 -10.38
C GLY A 13 -34.97 4.48 -10.65
N ALA A 14 -34.56 4.38 -11.91
CA ALA A 14 -33.17 4.14 -12.28
C ALA A 14 -32.26 5.33 -11.97
N THR A 15 -32.75 6.54 -12.15
CA THR A 15 -32.00 7.77 -11.83
C THR A 15 -31.86 7.97 -10.31
N LEU A 16 -32.84 7.55 -9.51
CA LEU A 16 -32.75 7.62 -8.05
C LEU A 16 -31.83 6.54 -7.47
N VAL A 17 -31.80 5.36 -8.08
CA VAL A 17 -30.86 4.28 -7.69
C VAL A 17 -29.42 4.66 -8.10
N LEU A 18 -29.22 5.26 -9.26
CA LEU A 18 -27.90 5.75 -9.68
C LEU A 18 -27.37 6.85 -8.75
N ILE A 19 -28.23 7.76 -8.30
CA ILE A 19 -27.86 8.80 -7.31
C ILE A 19 -27.59 8.17 -5.94
N ALA A 20 -28.31 7.12 -5.56
CA ALA A 20 -28.05 6.41 -4.31
C ALA A 20 -26.74 5.59 -4.36
N VAL A 21 -26.44 4.93 -5.48
CA VAL A 21 -25.17 4.19 -5.66
C VAL A 21 -23.98 5.15 -5.71
N MET A 22 -24.08 6.27 -6.39
CA MET A 22 -23.02 7.28 -6.39
C MET A 22 -22.87 7.97 -5.03
N ALA A 23 -23.95 8.10 -4.24
CA ALA A 23 -23.89 8.65 -2.90
C ALA A 23 -23.26 7.68 -1.88
N VAL A 24 -23.34 6.37 -2.10
CA VAL A 24 -22.78 5.35 -1.19
C VAL A 24 -21.31 5.03 -1.52
N MET A 25 -20.89 5.16 -2.78
CA MET A 25 -19.47 5.07 -3.14
C MET A 25 -18.69 6.37 -2.86
N ALA A 26 -19.40 7.50 -2.68
CA ALA A 26 -18.84 8.82 -2.44
C ALA A 26 -19.18 9.42 -1.07
N ALA A 27 -19.94 8.75 -0.22
CA ALA A 27 -20.24 9.24 1.12
C ALA A 27 -20.94 8.18 1.99
N PRO A 28 -20.37 7.77 3.10
CA PRO A 28 -21.12 7.09 4.15
C PRO A 28 -21.92 8.12 4.95
N SER A 29 -22.82 8.89 4.36
CA SER A 29 -23.70 9.73 5.16
C SER A 29 -24.71 10.58 4.39
N LEU A 30 -25.79 9.94 3.91
CA LEU A 30 -27.04 10.61 3.66
C LEU A 30 -28.21 9.73 4.14
N VAL A 31 -28.30 9.53 5.46
CA VAL A 31 -29.59 9.25 6.12
C VAL A 31 -29.85 10.40 7.09
N ALA A 32 -30.89 11.14 6.79
CA ALA A 32 -31.30 12.35 7.46
C ALA A 32 -31.75 12.11 8.91
N GLY A 33 -31.32 12.98 9.81
CA GLY A 33 -31.89 13.09 11.13
C GLY A 33 -31.17 14.06 12.04
N SER A 34 -31.56 15.35 11.98
CA SER A 34 -31.34 16.45 12.93
C SER A 34 -30.07 17.30 12.80
N PRO A 35 -30.17 18.62 13.01
CA PRO A 35 -29.07 19.54 12.78
C PRO A 35 -28.10 19.49 13.97
N ALA A 36 -27.01 18.79 13.82
CA ALA A 36 -25.85 18.92 14.65
C ALA A 36 -24.81 19.78 13.90
N THR A 37 -24.27 20.72 14.62
CA THR A 37 -23.18 21.64 14.28
C THR A 37 -22.17 21.03 13.32
N THR A 38 -21.85 21.82 12.28
CA THR A 38 -20.86 21.54 11.24
C THR A 38 -19.47 21.20 11.81
N ALA A 39 -19.23 19.92 12.09
CA ALA A 39 -17.91 19.36 11.96
C ALA A 39 -17.74 19.02 10.48
N SER A 40 -16.71 19.52 9.84
CA SER A 40 -16.40 19.23 8.45
C SER A 40 -16.19 17.71 8.31
N ARG A 41 -17.14 17.01 7.73
CA ARG A 41 -16.94 15.64 7.25
C ARG A 41 -15.87 15.71 6.17
N HIS A 42 -14.90 14.81 6.24
CA HIS A 42 -14.01 14.59 5.11
C HIS A 42 -14.89 14.31 3.88
N ASP A 43 -14.73 15.17 2.88
CA ASP A 43 -15.40 15.02 1.59
C ASP A 43 -14.49 14.08 0.79
N ASP A 44 -15.00 12.95 0.34
CA ASP A 44 -14.27 11.92 -0.44
C ASP A 44 -13.61 12.46 -1.75
N GLY A 45 -13.51 13.73 -1.89
CA GLY A 45 -12.91 14.49 -3.01
C GLY A 45 -11.55 15.09 -2.70
N ASP A 46 -10.96 14.87 -1.52
CA ASP A 46 -9.67 15.43 -1.17
C ASP A 46 -8.58 14.36 -1.00
N GLU A 47 -8.11 13.84 -2.12
CA GLU A 47 -7.00 12.87 -2.22
C GLU A 47 -5.74 13.29 -1.43
N SER A 48 -5.53 14.58 -1.20
CA SER A 48 -4.40 15.06 -0.41
C SER A 48 -4.63 14.91 1.10
N LEU A 49 -5.88 14.92 1.55
CA LEU A 49 -6.24 14.63 2.94
C LEU A 49 -6.19 13.12 3.19
N GLU A 50 -6.73 12.32 2.28
CA GLU A 50 -6.64 10.87 2.33
C GLU A 50 -5.18 10.40 2.40
N LEU A 51 -4.31 10.94 1.52
CA LEU A 51 -2.88 10.67 1.60
C LEU A 51 -2.28 11.03 2.97
N ARG A 52 -2.68 12.16 3.57
CA ARG A 52 -2.17 12.54 4.88
C ARG A 52 -2.59 11.56 5.97
N ASP A 53 -3.85 11.14 5.95
CA ASP A 53 -4.40 10.23 6.95
C ASP A 53 -3.81 8.82 6.78
N SER A 54 -3.57 8.42 5.55
CA SER A 54 -2.93 7.17 5.22
C SER A 54 -1.43 7.16 5.56
N LEU A 55 -0.70 8.23 5.32
CA LEU A 55 0.68 8.39 5.81
C LEU A 55 0.75 8.32 7.35
N ALA A 56 -0.27 8.85 8.04
CA ALA A 56 -0.37 8.75 9.48
C ALA A 56 -0.60 7.30 9.97
N ALA A 57 -1.24 6.47 9.18
CA ALA A 57 -1.49 5.08 9.52
C ALA A 57 -0.24 4.18 9.41
N PHE A 58 0.68 4.47 8.50
CA PHE A 58 1.86 3.64 8.26
C PHE A 58 3.17 4.27 8.74
N LEU A 59 3.50 5.47 8.26
CA LEU A 59 4.74 6.15 8.66
C LEU A 59 4.66 6.74 10.07
N GLY A 60 3.48 7.18 10.49
CA GLY A 60 3.25 7.73 11.81
C GLY A 60 3.66 6.77 12.92
N PRO A 61 3.16 5.54 12.97
CA PRO A 61 3.56 4.54 13.96
C PRO A 61 5.07 4.33 14.02
N ARG A 62 5.75 4.30 12.88
CA ARG A 62 7.19 4.02 12.77
C ARG A 62 8.08 5.19 13.15
N SER A 63 7.57 6.42 13.04
CA SER A 63 8.35 7.64 13.27
C SER A 63 8.04 8.38 14.57
N ALA A 64 6.81 8.26 15.09
CA ALA A 64 6.38 9.03 16.27
C ALA A 64 7.22 8.72 17.54
N PRO A 65 7.59 9.73 18.32
CA PRO A 65 7.20 11.15 18.29
C PRO A 65 7.97 12.01 17.30
N ALA A 66 9.00 11.47 16.64
CA ALA A 66 9.74 12.19 15.61
C ALA A 66 8.91 12.22 14.30
N THR A 67 9.37 13.04 13.36
CA THR A 67 8.76 13.17 12.03
C THR A 67 9.46 12.29 10.98
N ALA A 68 10.56 11.63 11.33
CA ALA A 68 11.32 10.75 10.47
C ALA A 68 12.15 9.76 11.29
N VAL A 69 12.48 8.65 10.65
CA VAL A 69 13.41 7.62 11.12
C VAL A 69 14.69 7.68 10.28
N ASN A 70 15.84 7.36 10.87
CA ASN A 70 17.05 7.17 10.10
C ASN A 70 16.83 6.05 9.07
N PRO A 71 17.01 6.33 7.77
CA PRO A 71 16.73 5.35 6.72
C PRO A 71 17.46 4.01 6.84
N ARG A 72 18.56 3.97 7.59
CA ARG A 72 19.34 2.75 7.84
C ARG A 72 18.80 1.87 8.96
N ALA A 73 17.80 2.33 9.71
CA ALA A 73 17.24 1.59 10.85
C ALA A 73 16.70 0.22 10.44
N PHE A 74 15.94 0.17 9.34
CA PHE A 74 15.39 -1.08 8.82
C PHE A 74 16.50 -2.10 8.47
N ALA A 75 17.49 -1.69 7.69
CA ALA A 75 18.59 -2.59 7.31
C ALA A 75 19.36 -3.14 8.53
N ALA A 76 19.49 -2.32 9.57
CA ALA A 76 20.12 -2.75 10.84
C ALA A 76 19.23 -3.74 11.60
N ALA A 77 17.92 -3.52 11.63
CA ALA A 77 16.94 -4.42 12.24
C ALA A 77 16.92 -5.78 11.50
N ALA A 78 16.84 -5.78 10.17
CA ALA A 78 16.87 -7.00 9.36
C ALA A 78 18.16 -7.81 9.58
N THR A 79 19.31 -7.13 9.59
CA THR A 79 20.61 -7.77 9.91
C THR A 79 20.62 -8.38 11.31
N THR A 80 20.02 -7.71 12.29
CA THR A 80 19.94 -8.22 13.67
C THR A 80 18.99 -9.42 13.73
N ALA A 81 17.84 -9.36 13.07
CA ALA A 81 16.86 -10.42 13.02
C ALA A 81 17.48 -11.75 12.50
N ASP A 82 18.38 -11.68 11.52
CA ASP A 82 19.10 -12.84 10.98
C ASP A 82 19.98 -13.56 12.02
N THR A 83 20.40 -12.85 13.05
CA THR A 83 21.22 -13.41 14.14
C THR A 83 20.41 -14.02 15.27
N VAL A 84 19.10 -13.72 15.33
CA VAL A 84 18.19 -14.24 16.38
C VAL A 84 17.90 -15.71 16.11
N PRO A 85 18.18 -16.62 17.07
CA PRO A 85 17.90 -18.04 16.89
C PRO A 85 16.40 -18.33 16.74
N SER A 86 16.05 -19.26 15.85
CA SER A 86 14.70 -19.81 15.82
C SER A 86 14.41 -20.70 17.04
N ILE A 87 13.15 -20.76 17.47
CA ILE A 87 12.68 -21.67 18.52
C ILE A 87 12.91 -23.10 18.07
N ASP A 88 12.52 -23.41 16.84
CA ASP A 88 12.76 -24.67 16.17
C ASP A 88 12.94 -24.50 14.66
N SER A 89 13.02 -25.58 13.90
CA SER A 89 13.15 -25.58 12.44
C SER A 89 11.84 -25.82 11.69
N THR A 90 10.69 -25.67 12.35
CA THR A 90 9.38 -25.79 11.69
C THR A 90 9.23 -24.69 10.65
N PRO A 91 8.96 -25.02 9.38
CA PRO A 91 8.80 -24.02 8.36
C PRO A 91 7.44 -23.34 8.45
N TRP A 92 7.41 -22.04 8.21
CA TRP A 92 6.18 -21.33 7.86
C TRP A 92 5.65 -21.86 6.53
N ARG A 93 4.34 -21.90 6.42
CA ARG A 93 3.65 -22.29 5.20
C ARG A 93 2.90 -21.07 4.65
N GLU A 94 3.19 -20.72 3.41
CA GLU A 94 2.38 -19.78 2.67
C GLU A 94 1.01 -20.39 2.36
N LEU A 95 -0.05 -19.67 2.67
CA LEU A 95 -1.43 -20.12 2.51
C LEU A 95 -2.05 -19.59 1.20
N GLY A 96 -1.59 -18.47 0.70
CA GLY A 96 -2.31 -17.66 -0.28
C GLY A 96 -3.40 -16.80 0.40
N PRO A 97 -4.40 -16.34 -0.36
CA PRO A 97 -4.46 -16.49 -1.82
C PRO A 97 -3.26 -15.81 -2.47
N TYR A 98 -2.77 -16.36 -3.57
CA TYR A 98 -1.77 -15.68 -4.39
C TYR A 98 -2.41 -14.55 -5.18
N SER A 99 -3.61 -14.81 -5.66
CA SER A 99 -4.48 -13.88 -6.36
C SER A 99 -5.94 -14.22 -6.07
N TYR A 100 -6.83 -13.32 -6.42
CA TYR A 100 -8.28 -13.53 -6.29
C TYR A 100 -8.98 -13.01 -7.54
N PHE A 101 -10.25 -13.39 -7.70
CA PHE A 101 -11.08 -12.96 -8.83
C PHE A 101 -12.17 -12.00 -8.35
N PRO A 102 -12.05 -10.69 -8.58
CA PRO A 102 -12.99 -9.69 -8.06
C PRO A 102 -14.37 -9.76 -8.72
N ASP A 103 -14.44 -10.29 -9.95
CA ASP A 103 -15.67 -10.31 -10.76
C ASP A 103 -16.56 -11.54 -10.51
N ASN A 104 -16.44 -12.15 -9.32
CA ASN A 104 -17.24 -13.32 -8.98
C ASN A 104 -18.70 -12.96 -8.72
N ARG A 105 -19.59 -13.40 -9.60
CA ARG A 105 -21.03 -13.10 -9.55
C ARG A 105 -21.75 -13.56 -8.28
N ASN A 106 -21.16 -14.45 -7.48
CA ASN A 106 -21.74 -14.87 -6.20
C ASN A 106 -21.59 -13.82 -5.10
N TYR A 107 -20.70 -12.84 -5.29
CA TYR A 107 -20.36 -11.80 -4.33
C TYR A 107 -20.64 -10.38 -4.85
N ILE A 108 -21.53 -10.28 -5.82
CA ILE A 108 -21.95 -8.99 -6.37
C ILE A 108 -22.93 -8.34 -5.39
N ASP A 109 -22.40 -7.60 -4.45
CA ASP A 109 -23.15 -6.59 -3.72
C ASP A 109 -22.90 -5.24 -4.43
N PRO A 110 -23.96 -4.58 -4.98
CA PRO A 110 -23.77 -3.37 -5.77
C PRO A 110 -23.26 -2.17 -4.95
N PHE A 111 -23.17 -2.30 -3.63
CA PHE A 111 -22.73 -1.25 -2.73
C PHE A 111 -21.33 -1.49 -2.17
N PHE A 112 -20.89 -2.74 -2.08
CA PHE A 112 -19.69 -3.11 -1.36
C PHE A 112 -18.68 -3.93 -2.17
N SER A 113 -19.02 -4.42 -3.36
CA SER A 113 -18.09 -5.22 -4.15
C SER A 113 -17.46 -4.43 -5.30
N ASN A 114 -16.26 -4.81 -5.73
CA ASN A 114 -15.59 -4.28 -6.92
C ASN A 114 -16.03 -4.97 -8.22
N SER A 115 -17.12 -5.70 -8.19
CA SER A 115 -17.66 -6.37 -9.38
C SER A 115 -17.87 -5.39 -10.53
N GLY A 116 -17.41 -5.78 -11.73
CA GLY A 116 -17.48 -4.95 -12.92
C GLY A 116 -16.15 -4.26 -13.26
N SER A 117 -15.06 -4.58 -12.55
CA SER A 117 -13.72 -4.09 -12.91
C SER A 117 -13.25 -4.62 -14.25
N GLY A 118 -13.48 -5.90 -14.56
CA GLY A 118 -13.08 -6.54 -15.81
C GLY A 118 -11.58 -6.77 -15.94
N SER A 119 -10.85 -6.75 -14.83
CA SER A 119 -9.39 -6.90 -14.80
C SER A 119 -8.93 -8.37 -14.79
N GLY A 120 -9.83 -9.33 -14.55
CA GLY A 120 -9.44 -10.73 -14.38
C GLY A 120 -8.92 -11.03 -12.99
N PHE A 121 -7.89 -11.87 -12.85
CA PHE A 121 -7.25 -12.13 -11.56
C PHE A 121 -6.40 -10.94 -11.13
N ASN A 122 -6.54 -10.53 -9.86
CA ASN A 122 -5.76 -9.48 -9.23
C ASN A 122 -4.88 -10.04 -8.10
N THR A 123 -3.77 -9.36 -7.85
CA THR A 123 -2.86 -9.57 -6.72
C THR A 123 -2.49 -8.22 -6.11
N GLY A 124 -1.37 -8.10 -5.38
CA GLY A 124 -0.92 -6.82 -4.83
C GLY A 124 -0.08 -5.99 -5.80
N ARG A 125 0.31 -4.81 -5.34
CA ARG A 125 1.01 -3.76 -6.10
C ARG A 125 2.31 -4.23 -6.73
N ILE A 126 2.47 -3.92 -8.02
CA ILE A 126 3.68 -4.13 -8.82
C ILE A 126 4.29 -2.79 -9.23
N THR A 127 5.48 -2.51 -8.74
CA THR A 127 6.23 -1.26 -8.97
C THR A 127 7.19 -1.34 -10.14
N GLY A 128 7.50 -2.54 -10.62
CA GLY A 128 8.42 -2.74 -11.73
C GLY A 128 8.12 -4.00 -12.54
N VAL A 129 8.24 -3.90 -13.87
CA VAL A 129 8.13 -5.02 -14.80
C VAL A 129 9.27 -4.98 -15.78
N ALA A 130 9.95 -6.11 -15.99
CA ALA A 130 11.03 -6.24 -16.97
C ALA A 130 10.93 -7.56 -17.74
N VAL A 131 11.13 -7.50 -19.06
CA VAL A 131 11.16 -8.67 -19.94
C VAL A 131 12.60 -8.93 -20.34
N ALA A 132 13.09 -10.13 -20.03
CA ALA A 132 14.44 -10.55 -20.37
C ALA A 132 14.56 -10.96 -21.85
N PRO A 133 15.77 -10.91 -22.43
CA PRO A 133 15.99 -11.24 -23.85
C PRO A 133 15.69 -12.70 -24.22
N ASN A 134 15.53 -13.59 -23.25
CA ASN A 134 15.10 -14.99 -23.45
C ASN A 134 13.59 -15.19 -23.31
N GLY A 135 12.83 -14.11 -23.00
CA GLY A 135 11.39 -14.13 -22.79
C GLY A 135 10.95 -14.30 -21.33
N ASP A 136 11.85 -14.47 -20.38
CA ASP A 136 11.47 -14.46 -18.95
C ASP A 136 10.91 -13.09 -18.56
N VAL A 137 9.90 -13.07 -17.70
CA VAL A 137 9.34 -11.84 -17.15
C VAL A 137 9.66 -11.75 -15.67
N TYR A 138 10.09 -10.57 -15.24
CA TYR A 138 10.34 -10.24 -13.84
C TYR A 138 9.37 -9.18 -13.38
N ALA A 139 8.79 -9.38 -12.20
CA ALA A 139 7.91 -8.44 -11.53
C ALA A 139 8.49 -8.07 -10.17
N ALA A 140 8.48 -6.78 -9.85
CA ALA A 140 8.87 -6.23 -8.56
C ALA A 140 7.60 -5.88 -7.78
N GLY A 141 7.34 -6.59 -6.69
CA GLY A 141 6.21 -6.30 -5.79
C GLY A 141 6.60 -5.23 -4.76
N ALA A 142 5.74 -4.25 -4.50
CA ALA A 142 5.98 -3.16 -3.57
C ALA A 142 6.49 -3.62 -2.20
N GLY A 143 5.83 -4.61 -1.60
CA GLY A 143 6.27 -5.35 -0.40
C GLY A 143 6.52 -6.84 -0.65
N GLY A 144 6.50 -7.28 -1.93
CA GLY A 144 6.42 -8.69 -2.32
C GLY A 144 7.72 -9.31 -2.86
N GLY A 145 8.80 -8.54 -2.97
CA GLY A 145 10.06 -9.02 -3.55
C GLY A 145 10.02 -9.16 -5.07
N ILE A 146 11.05 -9.78 -5.64
CA ILE A 146 11.13 -10.05 -7.08
C ILE A 146 10.59 -11.44 -7.40
N TRP A 147 9.72 -11.50 -8.39
CA TRP A 147 9.13 -12.71 -8.93
C TRP A 147 9.58 -12.92 -10.39
N ARG A 148 9.76 -14.18 -10.78
CA ARG A 148 10.15 -14.57 -12.14
C ARG A 148 9.14 -15.54 -12.73
N SER A 149 8.73 -15.28 -13.98
CA SER A 149 7.94 -16.21 -14.79
C SER A 149 8.71 -16.64 -16.03
N THR A 150 8.71 -17.94 -16.32
CA THR A 150 9.44 -18.55 -17.45
C THR A 150 8.52 -19.33 -18.38
N ASP A 151 7.27 -19.55 -18.03
CA ASP A 151 6.30 -20.21 -18.87
C ASP A 151 5.78 -19.29 -19.97
N ALA A 152 5.43 -19.85 -21.14
CA ALA A 152 5.04 -19.06 -22.32
C ALA A 152 3.73 -18.24 -22.12
N ALA A 153 2.90 -18.63 -21.15
CA ALA A 153 1.68 -17.90 -20.79
C ALA A 153 1.91 -16.88 -19.69
N HIS A 154 3.07 -16.92 -19.03
CA HIS A 154 3.44 -16.13 -17.86
C HIS A 154 2.38 -16.16 -16.75
N GLN A 155 1.87 -17.37 -16.46
CA GLN A 155 0.88 -17.63 -15.41
C GLN A 155 1.49 -18.37 -14.20
N ALA A 156 2.77 -18.79 -14.31
CA ALA A 156 3.51 -19.46 -13.26
C ALA A 156 4.69 -18.60 -12.80
N TRP A 157 4.61 -18.09 -11.59
CA TRP A 157 5.63 -17.26 -10.98
C TRP A 157 6.39 -17.99 -9.89
N THR A 158 7.65 -17.67 -9.75
CA THR A 158 8.51 -18.16 -8.67
C THR A 158 9.11 -16.96 -7.96
N PRO A 159 8.98 -16.88 -6.62
CA PRO A 159 9.68 -15.85 -5.86
C PRO A 159 11.18 -16.12 -5.92
N VAL A 160 11.97 -15.10 -6.21
CA VAL A 160 13.43 -15.21 -6.36
C VAL A 160 14.17 -14.23 -5.46
N PHE A 161 13.49 -13.68 -4.45
CA PHE A 161 14.03 -12.62 -3.58
C PHE A 161 13.81 -12.87 -2.07
N ASP A 162 13.22 -14.00 -1.68
CA ASP A 162 12.76 -14.30 -0.32
C ASP A 162 13.87 -14.37 0.73
N ASN A 163 15.12 -14.57 0.30
CA ASN A 163 16.27 -14.68 1.19
C ASN A 163 17.02 -13.34 1.36
N GLU A 164 16.53 -12.27 0.75
CA GLU A 164 17.16 -10.96 0.84
C GLU A 164 16.70 -10.20 2.09
N GLN A 165 17.41 -9.14 2.46
CA GLN A 165 17.14 -8.36 3.68
C GLN A 165 15.81 -7.60 3.65
N THR A 166 15.17 -7.47 2.51
CA THR A 166 13.89 -6.79 2.32
C THR A 166 13.13 -7.42 1.17
N THR A 167 11.81 -7.33 1.21
CA THR A 167 10.93 -7.60 0.08
C THR A 167 10.32 -6.33 -0.51
N ALA A 168 10.68 -5.15 -0.01
CA ALA A 168 10.23 -3.87 -0.56
C ALA A 168 11.02 -3.51 -1.83
N GLU A 169 10.33 -3.38 -2.96
CA GLU A 169 10.92 -3.15 -4.27
C GLU A 169 10.29 -1.94 -4.98
N GLY A 170 11.13 -1.15 -5.64
CA GLY A 170 10.69 -0.02 -6.44
C GLY A 170 10.99 -0.16 -7.93
N ALA A 171 11.95 -1.00 -8.29
CA ALA A 171 12.35 -1.16 -9.68
C ALA A 171 12.95 -2.53 -9.98
N VAL A 172 12.72 -3.03 -11.20
CA VAL A 172 13.46 -4.16 -11.76
C VAL A 172 13.91 -3.84 -13.18
N THR A 173 15.16 -4.17 -13.52
CA THR A 173 15.73 -3.94 -14.85
C THR A 173 16.59 -5.12 -15.27
N VAL A 174 16.54 -5.48 -16.56
CA VAL A 174 17.33 -6.56 -17.14
C VAL A 174 18.29 -6.02 -18.18
N VAL A 175 19.58 -6.39 -18.10
CA VAL A 175 20.62 -5.97 -19.01
C VAL A 175 21.38 -7.16 -19.55
N GLY A 176 21.41 -7.36 -20.86
CA GLY A 176 22.12 -8.46 -21.49
C GLY A 176 21.56 -8.87 -22.85
N SER A 177 21.84 -10.08 -23.28
CA SER A 177 21.35 -10.62 -24.54
C SER A 177 21.17 -12.15 -24.48
N GLY A 178 20.16 -12.67 -25.15
CA GLY A 178 19.83 -14.09 -25.15
C GLY A 178 19.64 -14.62 -23.72
N SER A 179 20.32 -15.71 -23.38
CA SER A 179 20.28 -16.30 -22.04
C SER A 179 21.32 -15.73 -21.05
N THR A 180 22.14 -14.80 -21.49
CA THR A 180 23.17 -14.17 -20.66
C THR A 180 22.77 -12.74 -20.35
N TYR A 181 22.23 -12.53 -19.17
CA TYR A 181 21.79 -11.22 -18.70
C TYR A 181 21.94 -11.09 -17.19
N THR A 182 21.97 -9.87 -16.73
CA THR A 182 21.94 -9.51 -15.31
C THR A 182 20.58 -8.88 -15.00
N VAL A 183 19.97 -9.33 -13.91
CA VAL A 183 18.78 -8.69 -13.34
C VAL A 183 19.23 -7.76 -12.24
N TYR A 184 18.76 -6.53 -12.27
CA TYR A 184 18.98 -5.54 -11.21
C TYR A 184 17.67 -5.26 -10.49
N ALA A 185 17.66 -5.38 -9.17
CA ALA A 185 16.57 -5.04 -8.28
C ALA A 185 16.90 -3.73 -7.56
N GLY A 186 16.01 -2.77 -7.66
CA GLY A 186 16.09 -1.50 -6.93
C GLY A 186 15.16 -1.55 -5.73
N THR A 187 15.74 -1.76 -4.54
CA THR A 187 14.96 -1.96 -3.33
C THR A 187 14.41 -0.67 -2.75
N GLY A 188 13.40 -0.81 -1.89
CA GLY A 188 12.63 0.29 -1.32
C GLY A 188 11.49 0.74 -2.23
N GLU A 189 10.32 0.88 -1.68
CA GLU A 189 9.12 1.29 -2.41
C GLU A 189 9.09 2.83 -2.52
N PRO A 190 9.12 3.42 -3.72
CA PRO A 190 9.38 4.84 -3.91
C PRO A 190 8.14 5.70 -4.18
N THR A 191 6.96 5.12 -4.36
CA THR A 191 5.78 5.87 -4.83
C THR A 191 5.34 6.96 -3.85
N ILE A 192 5.88 6.91 -2.61
CA ILE A 192 5.63 7.90 -1.55
C ILE A 192 4.14 7.91 -1.20
N ASN A 193 3.59 6.72 -1.19
CA ASN A 193 2.25 6.42 -0.68
C ASN A 193 2.33 6.04 0.81
N LEU A 194 1.24 5.52 1.32
CA LEU A 194 1.00 5.01 2.67
C LEU A 194 2.13 4.20 3.25
N ASP A 195 2.59 3.25 2.47
CA ASP A 195 3.40 2.11 2.82
C ASP A 195 4.80 2.14 2.19
N SER A 196 5.20 3.28 1.64
CA SER A 196 6.55 3.46 1.10
C SER A 196 7.62 3.08 2.12
N TYR A 197 8.50 2.15 1.76
CA TYR A 197 9.48 1.59 2.67
C TYR A 197 10.92 1.79 2.17
N ALA A 198 11.84 1.95 3.11
CA ALA A 198 13.26 2.14 2.80
C ALA A 198 13.90 0.85 2.26
N GLY A 199 14.76 1.01 1.27
CA GLY A 199 15.51 -0.10 0.67
C GLY A 199 16.87 -0.36 1.29
N VAL A 200 17.54 -1.40 0.77
CA VAL A 200 18.91 -1.78 1.12
C VAL A 200 19.89 -1.52 -0.04
N GLY A 201 19.47 -0.78 -1.05
CA GLY A 201 20.26 -0.41 -2.23
C GLY A 201 19.89 -1.20 -3.49
N VAL A 202 20.77 -1.22 -4.48
CA VAL A 202 20.62 -1.99 -5.71
C VAL A 202 21.27 -3.35 -5.54
N LEU A 203 20.53 -4.42 -5.85
CA LEU A 203 21.03 -5.78 -5.91
C LEU A 203 21.11 -6.26 -7.36
N ALA A 204 22.02 -7.16 -7.66
CA ALA A 204 22.20 -7.75 -8.97
C ALA A 204 22.26 -9.28 -8.90
N SER A 205 21.65 -9.93 -9.87
CA SER A 205 21.74 -11.38 -10.08
C SER A 205 22.20 -11.67 -11.51
N THR A 206 23.17 -12.56 -11.65
CA THR A 206 23.67 -13.06 -12.94
C THR A 206 23.25 -14.50 -13.22
N ASP A 207 22.49 -15.08 -12.32
CA ASP A 207 22.00 -16.46 -12.36
C ASP A 207 20.46 -16.52 -12.32
N HIS A 208 19.83 -15.51 -12.93
CA HIS A 208 18.37 -15.43 -13.10
C HIS A 208 17.57 -15.31 -11.79
N GLY A 209 18.15 -14.71 -10.76
CA GLY A 209 17.52 -14.53 -9.46
C GLY A 209 17.80 -15.63 -8.43
N ALA A 210 18.66 -16.62 -8.76
CA ALA A 210 18.99 -17.67 -7.79
C ALA A 210 19.85 -17.15 -6.63
N THR A 211 20.73 -16.17 -6.91
CA THR A 211 21.51 -15.48 -5.90
C THR A 211 21.62 -13.99 -6.23
N TRP A 212 21.72 -13.17 -5.19
CA TRP A 212 21.82 -11.72 -5.32
C TRP A 212 23.06 -11.18 -4.59
N HIS A 213 23.59 -10.10 -5.09
CA HIS A 213 24.70 -9.38 -4.47
C HIS A 213 24.49 -7.87 -4.62
N ARG A 214 24.91 -7.12 -3.62
CA ARG A 214 24.80 -5.65 -3.65
C ARG A 214 25.72 -5.05 -4.69
N VAL A 215 25.22 -4.08 -5.45
CA VAL A 215 25.99 -3.27 -6.39
C VAL A 215 26.46 -2.01 -5.67
N GLY A 216 27.76 -1.76 -5.65
CA GLY A 216 28.37 -0.63 -4.92
C GLY A 216 28.46 -0.87 -3.42
N GLY A 217 28.57 0.21 -2.66
CA GLY A 217 28.64 0.21 -1.19
C GLY A 217 27.28 0.48 -0.54
N ASP A 218 27.32 1.16 0.63
CA ASP A 218 26.12 1.47 1.43
C ASP A 218 25.48 2.83 1.08
N GLU A 219 25.86 3.45 -0.04
CA GLU A 219 25.42 4.80 -0.40
C GLU A 219 23.90 4.88 -0.64
N LEU A 220 23.31 3.76 -1.06
CA LEU A 220 21.88 3.65 -1.36
C LEU A 220 21.07 2.94 -0.26
N VAL A 221 21.71 2.54 0.85
CA VAL A 221 20.99 1.96 1.99
C VAL A 221 20.08 3.02 2.61
N GLY A 222 18.79 2.73 2.70
CA GLY A 222 17.76 3.63 3.18
C GLY A 222 17.12 4.48 2.08
N ALA A 223 17.59 4.42 0.85
CA ALA A 223 16.92 5.03 -0.29
C ALA A 223 15.81 4.10 -0.84
N ALA A 224 14.73 4.69 -1.33
CA ALA A 224 13.76 4.01 -2.18
C ALA A 224 14.09 4.30 -3.65
N ILE A 225 14.09 3.27 -4.50
CA ILE A 225 14.62 3.37 -5.86
C ILE A 225 13.48 3.37 -6.88
N PHE A 226 13.27 4.51 -7.53
CA PHE A 226 12.25 4.68 -8.58
C PHE A 226 12.60 3.96 -9.89
N LYS A 227 13.89 4.01 -10.27
CA LYS A 227 14.31 3.47 -11.55
C LYS A 227 15.80 3.16 -11.57
N ILE A 228 16.17 2.06 -12.21
CA ILE A 228 17.54 1.73 -12.57
C ILE A 228 17.67 1.93 -14.09
N VAL A 229 18.57 2.81 -14.50
CA VAL A 229 18.76 3.20 -15.91
C VAL A 229 20.12 2.71 -16.40
N PRO A 230 20.17 1.67 -17.25
CA PRO A 230 21.39 1.23 -17.87
C PRO A 230 21.84 2.20 -18.96
N ALA A 231 23.15 2.44 -19.04
CA ALA A 231 23.77 3.27 -20.04
C ALA A 231 24.88 2.51 -20.80
N PRO A 232 25.28 2.97 -21.99
CA PRO A 232 26.40 2.40 -22.73
C PRO A 232 27.67 2.30 -21.89
N GLY A 233 28.46 1.24 -22.14
CA GLY A 233 29.69 0.98 -21.39
C GLY A 233 29.47 0.35 -20.02
N GLY A 234 28.26 -0.10 -19.70
CA GLY A 234 27.93 -0.77 -18.42
C GLY A 234 27.74 0.18 -17.24
N VAL A 235 27.58 1.47 -17.49
CA VAL A 235 27.23 2.46 -16.46
C VAL A 235 25.78 2.26 -16.07
N LEU A 236 25.48 2.42 -14.79
CA LEU A 236 24.12 2.43 -14.26
C LEU A 236 23.84 3.75 -13.54
N TYR A 237 22.61 4.23 -13.69
CA TYR A 237 22.04 5.29 -12.86
C TYR A 237 20.93 4.72 -11.99
N ALA A 238 20.82 5.22 -10.77
CA ALA A 238 19.72 4.94 -9.87
C ALA A 238 19.00 6.27 -9.53
N ALA A 239 17.77 6.41 -10.01
CA ALA A 239 16.87 7.51 -9.61
C ALA A 239 16.22 7.11 -8.29
N THR A 240 16.39 7.94 -7.26
CA THR A 240 16.06 7.57 -5.89
C THR A 240 15.38 8.70 -5.12
N SER A 241 14.81 8.37 -3.97
CA SER A 241 14.30 9.34 -2.99
C SER A 241 15.40 10.30 -2.45
N HIS A 242 16.69 9.96 -2.62
CA HIS A 242 17.84 10.72 -2.10
C HIS A 242 18.67 11.43 -3.18
N GLY A 243 18.29 11.33 -4.45
CA GLY A 243 19.00 11.91 -5.58
C GLY A 243 19.18 10.96 -6.75
N LEU A 244 19.94 11.40 -7.74
CA LEU A 244 20.44 10.54 -8.82
C LEU A 244 21.84 10.08 -8.49
N TYR A 245 22.04 8.78 -8.55
CA TYR A 245 23.35 8.17 -8.33
C TYR A 245 23.83 7.47 -9.59
N ARG A 246 25.15 7.41 -9.75
CA ARG A 246 25.85 6.80 -10.89
C ARG A 246 26.92 5.85 -10.40
N ILE A 247 27.04 4.69 -11.07
CA ILE A 247 28.15 3.75 -10.88
C ILE A 247 28.64 3.27 -12.26
N ALA A 248 29.95 3.15 -12.42
CA ALA A 248 30.57 2.61 -13.62
C ALA A 248 31.25 1.26 -13.35
N PRO A 249 31.50 0.44 -14.37
CA PRO A 249 32.22 -0.83 -14.19
C PRO A 249 33.56 -0.62 -13.51
N GLY A 250 33.78 -1.37 -12.43
CA GLY A 250 34.99 -1.28 -11.60
C GLY A 250 34.89 -0.32 -10.43
N ASP A 251 33.87 0.52 -10.36
CA ASP A 251 33.58 1.32 -9.17
C ASP A 251 33.05 0.42 -8.05
N THR A 252 33.41 0.75 -6.82
CA THR A 252 32.93 0.04 -5.62
C THR A 252 31.92 0.85 -4.82
N THR A 253 31.63 2.08 -5.28
CA THR A 253 30.73 3.02 -4.60
C THR A 253 29.89 3.77 -5.63
N TRP A 254 28.63 4.03 -5.26
CA TRP A 254 27.77 4.92 -6.03
C TRP A 254 28.17 6.38 -5.80
N GLN A 255 28.16 7.17 -6.85
CA GLN A 255 28.41 8.62 -6.79
C GLN A 255 27.09 9.35 -6.95
N LYS A 256 26.73 10.20 -5.96
CA LYS A 256 25.59 11.12 -6.12
C LYS A 256 25.97 12.19 -7.13
N VAL A 257 25.29 12.21 -8.29
CA VAL A 257 25.55 13.14 -9.40
C VAL A 257 24.51 14.25 -9.52
N LEU A 258 23.31 14.06 -8.90
CA LEU A 258 22.28 15.08 -8.79
C LEU A 258 21.59 14.98 -7.44
N GLY A 259 21.42 16.11 -6.78
CA GLY A 259 20.85 16.25 -5.44
C GLY A 259 21.80 17.03 -4.52
N ASP A 260 21.23 17.60 -3.46
CA ASP A 260 22.01 18.33 -2.48
C ASP A 260 22.80 17.36 -1.60
N PRO A 261 23.95 17.78 -1.03
CA PRO A 261 24.64 16.98 -0.03
C PRO A 261 23.72 16.63 1.14
N ASP A 262 23.79 15.40 1.61
CA ASP A 262 23.02 14.94 2.78
C ASP A 262 23.56 15.61 4.04
N THR A 263 23.12 16.83 4.31
CA THR A 263 23.60 17.67 5.41
C THR A 263 23.06 17.26 6.77
N ASN A 264 21.98 16.50 6.79
CA ASN A 264 21.45 15.90 8.01
C ASN A 264 20.45 14.79 7.63
N PRO A 265 20.83 13.51 7.73
CA PRO A 265 19.94 12.40 7.38
C PRO A 265 18.65 12.36 8.20
N GLY A 266 18.55 13.21 9.18
CA GLY A 266 17.44 13.29 10.08
C GLY A 266 16.54 14.49 9.97
N THR A 267 16.67 15.31 8.96
CA THR A 267 15.62 16.31 8.70
C THR A 267 14.62 15.75 7.69
N PRO A 268 13.32 15.68 8.02
CA PRO A 268 12.28 15.13 7.13
C PRO A 268 12.32 15.72 5.72
N ASN A 269 12.60 17.01 5.61
CA ASN A 269 12.62 17.72 4.34
C ASN A 269 13.87 17.47 3.49
N ALA A 270 14.98 17.01 4.05
CA ALA A 270 16.22 16.84 3.27
C ALA A 270 16.13 15.66 2.29
N GLN A 271 15.41 14.61 2.64
CA GLN A 271 15.25 13.42 1.79
C GLN A 271 14.30 13.69 0.62
N VAL A 272 13.10 14.19 0.91
CA VAL A 272 12.06 14.43 -0.12
C VAL A 272 12.44 15.53 -1.11
N LEU A 273 13.21 16.53 -0.69
CA LEU A 273 13.69 17.59 -1.59
C LEU A 273 14.71 17.11 -2.60
N ASN A 274 15.38 15.99 -2.36
CA ASN A 274 16.35 15.38 -3.26
C ASN A 274 15.73 14.37 -4.24
N LEU A 275 14.46 14.07 -4.14
CA LEU A 275 13.77 13.06 -4.91
C LEU A 275 13.99 13.24 -6.42
N VAL A 276 14.55 12.23 -7.06
CA VAL A 276 14.66 12.09 -8.52
C VAL A 276 13.75 10.95 -8.92
N SER A 277 12.62 11.28 -9.56
CA SER A 277 11.59 10.30 -9.90
C SER A 277 11.86 9.53 -11.20
N ASP A 278 12.63 10.09 -12.10
CA ASP A 278 13.00 9.43 -13.36
C ASP A 278 14.29 9.99 -13.95
N ALA A 279 14.97 9.15 -14.76
CA ALA A 279 16.08 9.54 -15.59
C ALA A 279 16.08 8.73 -16.89
N ALA A 280 16.62 9.30 -17.96
CA ALA A 280 16.74 8.65 -19.25
C ALA A 280 18.04 9.04 -19.95
N VAL A 281 18.70 8.04 -20.55
CA VAL A 281 19.85 8.25 -21.43
C VAL A 281 19.34 8.47 -22.83
N ARG A 282 19.75 9.57 -23.49
CA ARG A 282 19.35 9.85 -24.86
C ARG A 282 19.96 8.82 -25.83
N PRO A 283 19.16 8.08 -26.59
CA PRO A 283 19.65 7.18 -27.62
C PRO A 283 20.55 7.90 -28.65
N GLY A 284 21.52 7.18 -29.20
CA GLY A 284 22.44 7.74 -30.21
C GLY A 284 23.60 8.59 -29.68
N THR A 285 23.58 8.99 -28.40
CA THR A 285 24.64 9.85 -27.81
C THR A 285 25.76 9.05 -27.13
N ASN A 286 25.70 7.72 -27.22
CA ASN A 286 26.63 6.81 -26.53
C ASN A 286 26.78 7.08 -25.02
N GLY A 287 25.68 7.47 -24.37
CA GLY A 287 25.66 7.76 -22.95
C GLY A 287 26.09 9.17 -22.55
N LYS A 288 26.44 10.02 -23.51
CA LYS A 288 26.90 11.37 -23.26
C LYS A 288 25.80 12.25 -22.66
N GLU A 289 24.56 12.08 -23.14
CA GLU A 289 23.43 12.91 -22.75
C GLU A 289 22.47 12.11 -21.87
N VAL A 290 22.19 12.67 -20.70
CA VAL A 290 21.28 12.09 -19.69
C VAL A 290 20.36 13.18 -19.18
N VAL A 291 19.07 12.91 -19.17
CA VAL A 291 18.04 13.79 -18.61
C VAL A 291 17.46 13.17 -17.35
N ALA A 292 17.16 13.98 -16.34
CA ALA A 292 16.54 13.55 -15.09
C ALA A 292 15.45 14.52 -14.65
N VAL A 293 14.43 14.00 -13.92
CA VAL A 293 13.40 14.81 -13.26
C VAL A 293 13.63 14.79 -11.76
N ARG A 294 13.83 15.94 -11.19
CA ARG A 294 13.77 16.16 -9.75
C ARG A 294 12.40 16.75 -9.41
N GLY A 295 11.59 16.05 -8.58
CA GLY A 295 10.19 16.43 -8.44
C GLY A 295 9.53 15.99 -7.15
N TRP A 296 9.53 16.86 -6.14
CA TRP A 296 8.72 16.68 -4.94
C TRP A 296 7.28 17.14 -5.19
N ARG A 297 6.31 16.28 -4.90
CA ARG A 297 4.87 16.50 -5.18
C ARG A 297 4.28 17.78 -4.57
N ALA A 298 4.73 18.19 -3.38
CA ALA A 298 4.25 19.43 -2.76
C ALA A 298 4.99 20.68 -3.27
N GLY A 299 5.94 20.52 -4.20
CA GLY A 299 6.71 21.60 -4.79
C GLY A 299 7.99 21.92 -4.02
N ALA A 300 9.05 22.17 -4.77
CA ALA A 300 10.34 22.62 -4.27
C ALA A 300 11.02 23.53 -5.30
N ALA A 301 11.88 24.43 -4.84
CA ALA A 301 12.68 25.28 -5.73
C ALA A 301 13.65 24.50 -6.62
N THR A 302 13.90 23.25 -6.29
CA THR A 302 14.76 22.31 -7.01
C THR A 302 14.00 21.40 -7.97
N ASN A 303 12.68 21.45 -8.01
CA ASN A 303 11.90 20.66 -8.95
C ASN A 303 12.16 21.09 -10.39
N GLY A 304 12.23 20.15 -11.31
CA GLY A 304 12.36 20.41 -12.72
C GLY A 304 13.19 19.40 -13.49
N LEU A 305 13.38 19.69 -14.76
CA LEU A 305 14.25 18.95 -15.66
C LEU A 305 15.71 19.32 -15.45
N TYR A 306 16.59 18.33 -15.49
CA TYR A 306 18.05 18.47 -15.41
C TYR A 306 18.68 17.70 -16.57
N VAL A 307 19.78 18.24 -17.11
CA VAL A 307 20.54 17.60 -18.20
C VAL A 307 22.00 17.48 -17.87
N SER A 308 22.58 16.35 -18.23
CA SER A 308 24.01 16.14 -18.31
C SER A 308 24.43 15.99 -19.77
N THR A 309 25.56 16.58 -20.16
CA THR A 309 26.21 16.42 -21.45
C THR A 309 27.63 15.87 -21.34
N ASP A 310 27.96 15.33 -20.17
CA ASP A 310 29.28 14.84 -19.80
C ASP A 310 29.25 13.40 -19.23
N PHE A 311 28.40 12.54 -19.78
CA PHE A 311 28.22 11.14 -19.36
C PHE A 311 27.69 10.99 -17.94
N GLY A 312 26.85 11.95 -17.50
CA GLY A 312 26.18 11.92 -16.20
C GLY A 312 27.09 12.25 -15.02
N HIS A 313 28.23 12.92 -15.25
CA HIS A 313 29.10 13.37 -14.16
C HIS A 313 28.58 14.63 -13.48
N THR A 314 28.02 15.56 -14.27
CA THR A 314 27.41 16.80 -13.77
C THR A 314 26.07 17.04 -14.44
N PHE A 315 25.18 17.74 -13.74
CA PHE A 315 23.84 18.09 -14.24
C PHE A 315 23.61 19.59 -14.12
N GLU A 316 23.01 20.17 -15.16
CA GLU A 316 22.55 21.55 -15.20
C GLU A 316 21.02 21.56 -15.06
N GLY A 317 20.47 22.51 -14.27
CA GLY A 317 19.04 22.66 -14.05
C GLY A 317 18.71 23.37 -12.72
N PRO A 318 17.44 23.59 -12.37
CA PRO A 318 16.28 23.17 -13.18
C PRO A 318 16.14 24.00 -14.44
N LEU A 319 15.88 23.34 -15.55
CA LEU A 319 15.74 23.97 -16.87
C LEU A 319 14.37 24.62 -17.04
N GLN A 320 14.35 25.68 -17.89
CA GLN A 320 13.10 26.39 -18.25
C GLN A 320 12.97 26.48 -19.78
N PRO A 321 12.80 25.33 -20.48
CA PRO A 321 12.72 25.36 -21.93
C PRO A 321 11.42 26.01 -22.41
N GLN A 322 11.44 26.57 -23.59
CA GLN A 322 10.28 27.23 -24.20
C GLN A 322 9.12 26.23 -24.35
N GLY A 323 7.91 26.66 -24.00
CA GLY A 323 6.68 25.86 -24.13
C GLY A 323 6.49 24.81 -23.03
N TYR A 324 7.41 24.71 -22.07
CA TYR A 324 7.29 23.85 -20.93
C TYR A 324 6.70 24.58 -19.71
N LEU A 325 6.47 23.86 -18.62
CA LEU A 325 5.88 24.38 -17.39
C LEU A 325 6.85 25.36 -16.69
N PRO A 326 6.32 26.41 -16.02
CA PRO A 326 7.12 27.19 -15.09
C PRO A 326 7.60 26.29 -13.93
N GLN A 327 8.76 26.60 -13.39
CA GLN A 327 9.43 25.78 -12.39
C GLN A 327 8.55 25.41 -11.18
N ASN A 328 7.76 26.35 -10.67
CA ASN A 328 6.87 26.14 -9.52
C ASN A 328 5.62 25.28 -9.83
N ALA A 329 5.41 24.89 -11.08
CA ALA A 329 4.35 24.01 -11.52
C ALA A 329 4.87 22.60 -11.89
N GLN A 330 6.13 22.32 -11.63
CA GLN A 330 6.78 21.02 -11.90
C GLN A 330 6.90 20.23 -10.61
N GLY A 331 6.24 19.08 -10.53
CA GLY A 331 6.32 18.13 -9.46
C GLY A 331 6.96 16.81 -9.91
N ARG A 332 6.47 15.67 -9.40
CA ARG A 332 6.87 14.34 -9.88
C ARG A 332 6.72 14.24 -11.40
N GLY A 333 7.66 13.59 -12.07
CA GLY A 333 7.57 13.41 -13.51
C GLY A 333 8.16 12.11 -14.00
N SER A 334 7.74 11.70 -15.19
CA SER A 334 8.23 10.54 -15.92
C SER A 334 8.74 10.93 -17.30
N LEU A 335 9.81 10.28 -17.76
CA LEU A 335 10.53 10.56 -19.00
C LEU A 335 10.58 9.36 -19.93
N ALA A 336 10.44 9.59 -21.23
CA ALA A 336 10.77 8.59 -22.24
C ALA A 336 11.30 9.23 -23.51
N TYR A 337 12.41 8.69 -24.04
CA TYR A 337 12.88 8.97 -25.37
C TYR A 337 12.30 7.98 -26.38
N SER A 338 12.07 8.45 -27.62
CA SER A 338 11.96 7.55 -28.77
C SER A 338 13.27 6.82 -29.02
N ALA A 339 13.21 5.64 -29.63
CA ALA A 339 14.39 4.79 -29.87
C ALA A 339 15.48 5.46 -30.74
N ASP A 340 15.10 6.40 -31.61
CA ASP A 340 16.01 7.23 -32.41
C ASP A 340 16.61 8.44 -31.63
N GLY A 341 16.10 8.72 -30.42
CA GLY A 341 16.53 9.84 -29.59
C GLY A 341 16.08 11.23 -30.08
N GLU A 342 15.18 11.30 -31.07
CA GLU A 342 14.70 12.55 -31.63
C GLU A 342 13.54 13.17 -30.85
N LYS A 343 12.77 12.35 -30.12
CA LYS A 343 11.63 12.80 -29.33
C LYS A 343 11.86 12.52 -27.86
N LEU A 344 11.59 13.54 -27.04
CA LEU A 344 11.52 13.43 -25.59
C LEU A 344 10.08 13.70 -25.15
N TYR A 345 9.47 12.70 -24.53
CA TYR A 345 8.17 12.80 -23.88
C TYR A 345 8.36 12.98 -22.38
N VAL A 346 7.55 13.86 -21.80
CA VAL A 346 7.59 14.16 -20.35
C VAL A 346 6.17 14.25 -19.83
N MET A 347 5.85 13.48 -18.79
CA MET A 347 4.63 13.62 -18.00
C MET A 347 4.98 14.27 -16.67
N VAL A 348 4.14 15.19 -16.18
CA VAL A 348 4.43 15.99 -14.98
C VAL A 348 3.20 16.16 -14.11
N GLU A 349 3.36 15.91 -12.83
CA GLU A 349 2.42 16.24 -11.77
C GLU A 349 2.51 17.74 -11.42
N SER A 350 1.41 18.30 -10.92
CA SER A 350 1.25 19.70 -10.54
C SER A 350 1.23 19.89 -9.02
N PRO A 351 2.31 20.41 -8.41
CA PRO A 351 2.28 20.75 -6.98
C PRO A 351 1.19 21.73 -6.58
N LEU A 352 0.78 22.62 -7.49
CA LEU A 352 -0.31 23.55 -7.23
C LEU A 352 -1.65 22.84 -7.10
N ALA A 353 -1.91 21.90 -8.00
CA ALA A 353 -3.14 21.11 -7.95
C ALA A 353 -3.16 20.20 -6.71
N PHE A 354 -2.04 19.53 -6.41
CA PHE A 354 -1.87 18.71 -5.23
C PHE A 354 -2.12 19.50 -3.92
N ASN A 355 -1.45 20.64 -3.74
CA ASN A 355 -1.59 21.46 -2.51
C ASN A 355 -2.97 22.12 -2.36
N GLN A 356 -3.77 22.19 -3.42
CA GLN A 356 -5.12 22.78 -3.41
C GLN A 356 -6.23 21.71 -3.48
N ALA A 357 -5.87 20.42 -3.37
CA ALA A 357 -6.81 19.31 -3.47
C ALA A 357 -7.74 19.46 -4.69
N GLN A 358 -7.15 19.64 -5.88
CA GLN A 358 -7.91 19.83 -7.10
C GLN A 358 -8.35 18.48 -7.68
N GLN A 359 -9.34 18.51 -8.59
CA GLN A 359 -9.90 17.35 -9.28
C GLN A 359 -8.89 16.54 -10.12
N THR A 360 -7.65 16.98 -10.24
CA THR A 360 -6.54 16.31 -10.91
C THR A 360 -5.22 16.85 -10.39
N GLY A 361 -4.25 15.95 -10.20
CA GLY A 361 -2.86 16.29 -9.93
C GLY A 361 -2.00 16.40 -11.18
N LEU A 362 -2.52 16.05 -12.37
CA LEU A 362 -1.74 16.08 -13.62
C LEU A 362 -1.60 17.51 -14.16
N ALA A 363 -0.37 17.99 -14.32
CA ALA A 363 -0.08 19.23 -15.03
C ALA A 363 -0.19 19.06 -16.56
N GLY A 364 0.26 17.92 -17.07
CA GLY A 364 0.17 17.60 -18.49
C GLY A 364 1.23 16.64 -19.00
N ILE A 365 1.11 16.28 -20.26
CA ILE A 365 2.07 15.49 -21.02
C ILE A 365 2.65 16.37 -22.14
N TYR A 366 3.95 16.39 -22.27
CA TYR A 366 4.70 17.28 -23.15
C TYR A 366 5.60 16.50 -24.10
N LEU A 367 5.79 17.01 -25.30
CA LEU A 367 6.69 16.51 -26.33
C LEU A 367 7.68 17.61 -26.75
N SER A 368 8.95 17.27 -26.80
CA SER A 368 9.98 18.01 -27.54
C SER A 368 10.56 17.14 -28.66
N THR A 369 10.79 17.77 -29.84
CA THR A 369 11.53 17.18 -30.97
C THR A 369 12.94 17.79 -31.11
N HIS A 370 13.36 18.53 -30.08
CA HIS A 370 14.69 19.18 -29.99
C HIS A 370 15.31 18.90 -28.63
N ASP A 371 15.12 17.69 -28.14
CA ASP A 371 15.59 17.25 -26.83
C ASP A 371 15.08 18.14 -25.67
N VAL A 372 15.80 18.14 -24.57
CA VAL A 372 15.47 18.90 -23.35
C VAL A 372 15.50 20.42 -23.55
N ASP A 373 16.21 20.92 -24.55
CA ASP A 373 16.25 22.36 -24.88
C ASP A 373 14.91 22.91 -25.41
N GLY A 374 14.01 22.04 -25.83
CA GLY A 374 12.70 22.41 -26.39
C GLY A 374 12.76 23.01 -27.79
N PRO A 375 11.68 23.62 -28.28
CA PRO A 375 10.45 23.91 -27.58
C PRO A 375 9.63 22.67 -27.26
N PHE A 376 8.97 22.69 -26.12
CA PHE A 376 7.99 21.68 -25.75
C PHE A 376 6.59 22.08 -26.23
N THR A 377 5.79 21.08 -26.58
CA THR A 377 4.37 21.21 -26.88
C THR A 377 3.59 20.34 -25.92
N GLN A 378 2.58 20.88 -25.24
CA GLN A 378 1.66 20.08 -24.48
C GLN A 378 0.81 19.22 -25.43
N ILE A 379 0.94 17.91 -25.34
CA ILE A 379 0.25 16.92 -26.20
C ILE A 379 -0.98 16.31 -25.49
N ALA A 380 -1.05 16.39 -24.16
CA ALA A 380 -2.26 16.05 -23.41
C ALA A 380 -2.40 16.89 -22.14
N SER A 381 -3.64 17.12 -21.78
CA SER A 381 -4.09 17.65 -20.51
C SER A 381 -5.10 16.69 -19.90
N PRO A 382 -5.48 16.81 -18.60
CA PRO A 382 -6.55 16.01 -18.01
C PRO A 382 -7.84 16.00 -18.85
N SER A 383 -8.19 17.13 -19.45
CA SER A 383 -9.37 17.22 -20.31
C SER A 383 -9.24 16.47 -21.64
N VAL A 384 -8.06 16.38 -22.21
CA VAL A 384 -7.79 15.60 -23.43
C VAL A 384 -7.95 14.12 -23.11
N LEU A 385 -7.32 13.65 -22.01
CA LEU A 385 -7.41 12.26 -21.58
C LEU A 385 -8.83 11.86 -21.18
N MET A 386 -9.56 12.74 -20.48
CA MET A 386 -10.95 12.52 -20.13
C MET A 386 -11.84 12.24 -21.37
N ASN A 387 -11.54 12.87 -22.49
CA ASN A 387 -12.29 12.71 -23.75
C ASN A 387 -11.82 11.54 -24.62
N SER A 388 -10.81 10.79 -24.20
CA SER A 388 -10.27 9.63 -24.96
C SER A 388 -10.99 8.31 -24.68
N GLY A 389 -12.07 8.33 -23.91
CA GLY A 389 -12.80 7.12 -23.50
C GLY A 389 -12.65 6.79 -22.02
N SER A 390 -12.06 7.69 -21.24
CA SER A 390 -11.83 7.53 -19.81
C SER A 390 -13.13 7.31 -19.04
N ALA A 391 -13.06 6.44 -18.05
CA ALA A 391 -14.10 6.25 -17.04
C ALA A 391 -14.09 7.39 -16.01
N GLN A 392 -12.98 8.08 -15.86
CA GLN A 392 -12.82 9.22 -14.96
C GLN A 392 -13.35 10.50 -15.59
N LYS A 393 -14.61 10.77 -15.35
CA LYS A 393 -15.28 11.99 -15.82
C LYS A 393 -16.43 12.37 -14.89
N PRO A 394 -16.77 13.67 -14.79
CA PRO A 394 -17.87 14.13 -13.96
C PRO A 394 -19.15 13.34 -14.19
N GLY A 395 -19.76 12.85 -13.09
CA GLY A 395 -20.99 12.08 -13.12
C GLY A 395 -20.80 10.57 -13.37
N SER A 396 -19.58 10.06 -13.41
CA SER A 396 -19.30 8.63 -13.48
C SER A 396 -18.95 8.01 -12.12
N ILE A 397 -17.78 8.21 -11.58
CA ILE A 397 -17.34 7.61 -10.29
C ILE A 397 -17.31 8.67 -9.17
N GLY A 398 -17.84 9.77 -9.33
CA GLY A 398 -17.87 10.90 -8.41
C GLY A 398 -17.88 12.19 -9.20
N PRO A 399 -18.47 13.25 -8.67
CA PRO A 399 -18.59 14.49 -9.40
C PRO A 399 -17.27 15.22 -9.62
N PHE A 400 -16.15 14.73 -9.05
CA PHE A 400 -14.94 15.51 -8.87
C PHE A 400 -13.70 14.95 -9.56
N TYR A 401 -13.61 13.66 -9.86
CA TYR A 401 -12.40 13.04 -10.42
C TYR A 401 -12.21 13.31 -11.91
N LYS A 402 -10.96 13.58 -12.28
CA LYS A 402 -10.45 13.65 -13.65
C LYS A 402 -9.17 12.84 -13.78
N PRO A 403 -8.80 12.40 -14.99
CA PRO A 403 -7.55 11.70 -15.20
C PRO A 403 -6.36 12.40 -14.53
N GLY A 404 -5.58 11.61 -13.80
CA GLY A 404 -4.41 12.07 -13.07
C GLY A 404 -4.72 12.69 -11.71
N VAL A 405 -5.84 12.35 -11.07
CA VAL A 405 -6.12 12.81 -9.68
C VAL A 405 -5.00 12.41 -8.74
N GLN A 406 -4.44 11.21 -8.90
CA GLN A 406 -3.30 10.70 -8.16
C GLN A 406 -1.98 10.74 -8.98
N ALA A 407 -1.78 11.70 -9.88
CA ALA A 407 -0.56 11.81 -10.67
C ALA A 407 0.73 11.99 -9.83
N TRP A 408 0.61 12.28 -8.55
CA TRP A 408 1.69 12.28 -7.58
C TRP A 408 2.12 10.84 -7.19
N TYR A 409 1.24 9.84 -7.37
CA TYR A 409 1.39 8.43 -7.02
C TYR A 409 1.53 7.55 -8.28
N ASN A 410 0.58 7.63 -9.20
CA ASN A 410 0.45 6.81 -10.39
C ASN A 410 1.18 7.43 -11.58
N GLN A 411 2.32 6.90 -11.98
CA GLN A 411 3.02 7.38 -13.16
C GLN A 411 3.87 6.30 -13.83
N PHE A 412 3.61 6.07 -15.11
CA PHE A 412 4.61 5.60 -16.04
C PHE A 412 4.47 6.28 -17.40
N LEU A 413 5.57 6.36 -18.17
CA LEU A 413 5.59 6.79 -19.55
C LEU A 413 6.50 5.86 -20.35
N ALA A 414 5.98 5.24 -21.41
CA ALA A 414 6.71 4.30 -22.25
C ALA A 414 6.47 4.60 -23.72
N VAL A 415 7.54 4.55 -24.53
CA VAL A 415 7.48 4.70 -25.99
C VAL A 415 7.78 3.34 -26.62
N ASP A 416 6.99 2.96 -27.63
CA ASP A 416 7.23 1.74 -28.40
C ASP A 416 8.56 1.85 -29.15
N PRO A 417 9.52 0.93 -28.91
CA PRO A 417 10.79 0.95 -29.62
C PRO A 417 10.65 0.85 -31.16
N ALA A 418 9.52 0.31 -31.64
CA ALA A 418 9.26 0.18 -33.07
C ALA A 418 8.66 1.46 -33.69
N SER A 419 8.18 2.41 -32.90
CA SER A 419 7.54 3.63 -33.41
C SER A 419 7.74 4.82 -32.45
N ALA A 420 8.45 5.83 -32.92
CA ALA A 420 8.67 7.08 -32.18
C ALA A 420 7.39 7.88 -31.89
N ASP A 421 6.27 7.55 -32.53
CA ASP A 421 4.96 8.21 -32.38
C ASP A 421 3.98 7.41 -31.51
N HIS A 422 4.36 6.18 -31.12
CA HIS A 422 3.53 5.30 -30.33
C HIS A 422 3.98 5.31 -28.88
N LEU A 423 3.10 5.77 -27.98
CA LEU A 423 3.39 5.89 -26.54
C LEU A 423 2.22 5.45 -25.68
N TYR A 424 2.56 4.98 -24.49
CA TYR A 424 1.65 4.62 -23.41
C TYR A 424 1.93 5.48 -22.19
N VAL A 425 0.87 5.88 -21.52
CA VAL A 425 0.90 6.65 -20.28
C VAL A 425 0.04 5.96 -19.24
N GLY A 426 0.61 5.70 -18.09
CA GLY A 426 -0.11 5.19 -16.91
C GLY A 426 -0.35 6.30 -15.90
N LEU A 427 -1.59 6.39 -15.48
CA LEU A 427 -2.12 7.13 -14.35
C LEU A 427 -3.03 6.15 -13.57
N GLU A 428 -4.21 6.53 -13.16
CA GLU A 428 -5.22 5.56 -12.68
C GLU A 428 -5.64 4.60 -13.82
N GLU A 429 -5.56 5.09 -15.06
CA GLU A 429 -5.87 4.38 -16.30
C GLU A 429 -4.64 4.27 -17.20
N VAL A 430 -4.66 3.37 -18.17
CA VAL A 430 -3.66 3.37 -19.24
C VAL A 430 -4.19 4.13 -20.46
N TYR A 431 -3.42 5.11 -20.94
CA TYR A 431 -3.70 5.88 -22.13
C TYR A 431 -2.70 5.56 -23.24
N GLU A 432 -3.15 5.54 -24.49
CA GLU A 432 -2.37 5.23 -25.66
C GLU A 432 -2.50 6.32 -26.72
N SER A 433 -1.40 6.69 -27.36
CA SER A 433 -1.37 7.48 -28.58
C SER A 433 -0.45 6.85 -29.62
N THR A 434 -0.89 6.76 -30.86
CA THR A 434 -0.11 6.23 -32.00
C THR A 434 0.35 7.31 -32.97
N ASP A 435 0.17 8.59 -32.63
CA ASP A 435 0.41 9.74 -33.50
C ASP A 435 1.13 10.90 -32.79
N ALA A 436 2.01 10.55 -31.84
CA ALA A 436 2.78 11.49 -31.02
C ALA A 436 1.89 12.44 -30.18
N GLY A 437 0.78 11.94 -29.67
CA GLY A 437 -0.11 12.67 -28.78
C GLY A 437 -1.13 13.59 -29.45
N LYS A 438 -1.31 13.49 -30.78
CA LYS A 438 -2.35 14.25 -31.49
C LYS A 438 -3.74 13.67 -31.22
N SER A 439 -3.84 12.38 -31.01
CA SER A 439 -5.04 11.69 -30.56
C SER A 439 -4.73 10.66 -29.47
N TRP A 440 -5.72 10.37 -28.62
CA TRP A 440 -5.59 9.49 -27.48
C TRP A 440 -6.74 8.51 -27.39
N VAL A 441 -6.46 7.33 -26.86
CA VAL A 441 -7.42 6.28 -26.53
C VAL A 441 -7.14 5.82 -25.10
N THR A 442 -8.18 5.67 -24.28
CA THR A 442 -8.05 5.02 -22.98
C THR A 442 -7.95 3.51 -23.19
N ALA A 443 -6.72 3.00 -23.17
CA ALA A 443 -6.41 1.61 -23.44
C ALA A 443 -6.87 0.66 -22.33
N ALA A 444 -6.84 1.12 -21.07
CA ALA A 444 -7.42 0.44 -19.91
C ALA A 444 -8.22 1.43 -19.08
N PRO A 445 -9.54 1.48 -19.21
CA PRO A 445 -10.38 2.35 -18.39
C PRO A 445 -10.39 1.87 -16.93
N TYR A 446 -10.49 2.82 -15.99
CA TYR A 446 -10.40 2.63 -14.54
C TYR A 446 -11.31 1.51 -14.02
N TRP A 447 -12.60 1.60 -14.33
CA TRP A 447 -13.55 0.54 -14.11
C TRP A 447 -14.59 0.54 -15.22
N ASN A 448 -15.07 -0.65 -15.57
CA ASN A 448 -16.12 -0.76 -16.55
C ASN A 448 -17.49 -0.23 -16.06
N LEU A 449 -17.67 0.03 -14.76
CA LEU A 449 -18.89 0.51 -14.12
C LEU A 449 -19.52 1.73 -14.80
N THR A 450 -18.73 2.59 -15.39
CA THR A 450 -19.20 3.82 -16.03
C THR A 450 -19.35 3.71 -17.53
N LEU A 451 -18.98 2.56 -18.08
CA LEU A 451 -19.16 2.28 -19.50
C LEU A 451 -20.60 1.84 -19.80
N LYS A 452 -21.06 2.12 -21.00
CA LYS A 452 -22.43 1.76 -21.43
C LYS A 452 -22.67 0.25 -21.50
N CYS A 453 -21.61 -0.54 -21.54
CA CYS A 453 -21.66 -2.01 -21.55
C CYS A 453 -21.99 -2.60 -20.19
N PHE A 454 -21.77 -1.88 -19.09
CA PHE A 454 -22.05 -2.37 -17.74
C PHE A 454 -23.53 -2.21 -17.39
N ASP A 455 -24.19 -3.32 -17.01
CA ASP A 455 -25.54 -3.31 -16.46
C ASP A 455 -25.50 -3.35 -14.94
N LEU A 456 -25.58 -2.17 -14.31
CA LEU A 456 -25.53 -2.03 -12.86
C LEU A 456 -26.65 -2.80 -12.14
N LEU A 457 -27.83 -2.92 -12.74
CA LEU A 457 -28.98 -3.60 -12.10
C LEU A 457 -28.85 -5.12 -12.12
N ALA A 458 -28.21 -5.65 -13.16
CA ALA A 458 -27.90 -7.08 -13.27
C ALA A 458 -26.52 -7.39 -12.71
N ALA A 459 -25.74 -6.37 -12.34
CA ALA A 459 -24.31 -6.46 -12.05
C ALA A 459 -23.59 -7.31 -13.12
N ASP A 460 -23.85 -6.98 -14.39
CA ASP A 460 -23.35 -7.71 -15.53
C ASP A 460 -22.47 -6.82 -16.41
N PHE A 461 -21.20 -7.18 -16.50
CA PHE A 461 -20.20 -6.57 -17.36
C PHE A 461 -19.78 -7.48 -18.52
N GLY A 462 -20.51 -8.58 -18.75
CA GLY A 462 -20.18 -9.57 -19.80
C GLY A 462 -20.12 -9.04 -21.23
N GLY A 463 -20.61 -7.83 -21.45
CA GLY A 463 -20.46 -7.10 -22.73
C GLY A 463 -19.34 -6.05 -22.72
N CYS A 464 -18.64 -5.87 -21.61
CA CYS A 464 -17.54 -4.91 -21.52
C CYS A 464 -16.22 -5.52 -21.99
N PRO A 465 -15.34 -4.71 -22.59
CA PRO A 465 -13.98 -5.15 -22.89
C PRO A 465 -13.20 -5.35 -21.57
N ASN A 466 -12.30 -6.32 -21.53
CA ASN A 466 -11.40 -6.46 -20.39
C ASN A 466 -10.47 -5.24 -20.27
N THR A 467 -10.06 -4.97 -19.03
CA THR A 467 -9.18 -3.87 -18.66
C THR A 467 -8.05 -4.37 -17.75
N THR A 468 -7.29 -3.48 -17.13
CA THR A 468 -6.35 -3.78 -16.05
C THR A 468 -6.94 -3.33 -14.72
N HIS A 469 -6.31 -3.69 -13.61
CA HIS A 469 -6.52 -2.97 -12.35
C HIS A 469 -6.12 -1.50 -12.52
N SER A 470 -6.63 -0.63 -11.66
CA SER A 470 -6.27 0.79 -11.61
C SER A 470 -4.83 1.02 -11.10
N ASP A 471 -4.41 2.27 -11.10
CA ASP A 471 -3.23 2.79 -10.42
C ASP A 471 -1.91 2.23 -10.95
N GLN A 472 -1.47 2.81 -12.08
CA GLN A 472 -0.39 2.31 -12.91
C GLN A 472 0.98 2.80 -12.47
N HIS A 473 1.97 1.89 -12.29
CA HIS A 473 3.31 2.23 -11.78
C HIS A 473 4.44 1.93 -12.75
N ALA A 474 4.31 0.88 -13.55
CA ALA A 474 5.39 0.41 -14.41
C ALA A 474 4.89 0.01 -15.79
N ALA A 475 5.75 0.18 -16.81
CA ALA A 475 5.51 -0.39 -18.12
C ALA A 475 6.81 -0.77 -18.81
N ALA A 476 6.71 -1.82 -19.67
CA ALA A 476 7.72 -2.21 -20.63
C ALA A 476 7.04 -2.52 -21.97
N VAL A 477 7.60 -2.01 -23.07
CA VAL A 477 7.15 -2.34 -24.42
C VAL A 477 8.24 -3.16 -25.10
N VAL A 478 7.97 -4.44 -25.31
CA VAL A 478 8.95 -5.40 -25.81
C VAL A 478 8.28 -6.32 -26.82
N ASP A 479 8.91 -6.55 -27.96
CA ASP A 479 8.47 -7.47 -29.02
C ASP A 479 6.99 -7.32 -29.41
N GLY A 480 6.52 -6.06 -29.49
CA GLY A 480 5.14 -5.74 -29.89
C GLY A 480 4.09 -6.02 -28.80
N THR A 481 4.51 -6.12 -27.55
CA THR A 481 3.64 -6.29 -26.39
C THR A 481 3.94 -5.19 -25.36
N VAL A 482 2.91 -4.51 -24.89
CA VAL A 482 3.00 -3.65 -23.70
C VAL A 482 2.68 -4.46 -22.46
N TRP A 483 3.57 -4.41 -21.49
CA TRP A 483 3.43 -4.95 -20.15
C TRP A 483 3.24 -3.80 -19.18
N VAL A 484 2.32 -3.95 -18.23
CA VAL A 484 2.09 -2.97 -17.17
C VAL A 484 2.07 -3.63 -15.80
N GLY A 485 2.56 -2.90 -14.79
CA GLY A 485 2.43 -3.21 -13.37
C GLY A 485 1.62 -2.12 -12.68
N ASN A 486 0.67 -2.54 -11.84
CA ASN A 486 -0.25 -1.66 -11.12
C ASN A 486 -0.62 -2.25 -9.75
N ASP A 487 -1.59 -1.65 -9.03
CA ASP A 487 -1.98 -2.09 -7.69
C ASP A 487 -2.73 -3.44 -7.64
N GLY A 488 -3.07 -3.99 -8.79
CA GLY A 488 -3.67 -5.33 -8.92
C GLY A 488 -2.79 -6.35 -9.63
N GLY A 489 -1.52 -6.04 -9.95
CA GLY A 489 -0.60 -7.03 -10.52
C GLY A 489 0.04 -6.70 -11.84
N VAL A 490 0.30 -7.74 -12.64
CA VAL A 490 0.93 -7.67 -13.97
C VAL A 490 -0.09 -7.97 -15.06
N PHE A 491 -0.12 -7.11 -16.06
CA PHE A 491 -1.00 -7.26 -17.22
C PHE A 491 -0.22 -7.02 -18.52
N SER A 492 -0.69 -7.61 -19.63
CA SER A 492 -0.12 -7.34 -20.94
C SER A 492 -1.17 -7.18 -22.03
N ARG A 493 -0.78 -6.49 -23.12
CA ARG A 493 -1.63 -6.26 -24.29
C ARG A 493 -0.76 -6.22 -25.54
N PRO A 494 -1.17 -6.82 -26.67
CA PRO A 494 -0.48 -6.60 -27.93
C PRO A 494 -0.48 -5.12 -28.33
N ALA A 495 0.69 -4.57 -28.65
CA ALA A 495 0.85 -3.17 -29.06
C ALA A 495 0.11 -2.82 -30.37
N SER A 496 -0.37 -3.83 -31.10
CA SER A 496 -1.19 -3.66 -32.29
C SER A 496 -2.69 -3.45 -32.02
N VAL A 497 -3.11 -3.53 -30.75
CA VAL A 497 -4.50 -3.28 -30.34
C VAL A 497 -4.63 -1.81 -29.94
N HIS A 498 -5.46 -1.04 -30.66
CA HIS A 498 -5.62 0.42 -30.46
C HIS A 498 -7.06 0.80 -30.13
N THR A 499 -7.75 -0.04 -29.34
CA THR A 499 -9.15 0.18 -28.96
C THR A 499 -9.25 0.69 -27.54
N ALA A 500 -10.34 1.37 -27.23
CA ALA A 500 -10.70 1.69 -25.86
C ALA A 500 -11.05 0.39 -25.12
N GLY A 501 -10.24 0.03 -24.13
CA GLY A 501 -10.31 -1.25 -23.43
C GLY A 501 -10.03 -2.44 -24.34
N GLY A 502 -10.05 -3.64 -23.76
CA GLY A 502 -9.89 -4.92 -24.47
C GLY A 502 -8.46 -5.30 -24.84
N GLY A 503 -8.28 -6.59 -25.10
CA GLY A 503 -6.98 -7.16 -25.47
C GLY A 503 -6.02 -7.35 -24.30
N TRP A 504 -6.39 -7.02 -23.09
CA TRP A 504 -5.60 -7.23 -21.89
C TRP A 504 -5.65 -8.69 -21.43
N THR A 505 -4.54 -9.16 -20.92
CA THR A 505 -4.37 -10.46 -20.27
C THR A 505 -3.79 -10.23 -18.90
N ASP A 506 -4.43 -10.74 -17.86
CA ASP A 506 -3.86 -10.82 -16.52
C ASP A 506 -2.80 -11.91 -16.45
N HIS A 507 -1.75 -11.71 -15.61
CA HIS A 507 -0.68 -12.66 -15.37
C HIS A 507 -0.55 -13.01 -13.88
N ASN A 508 -1.62 -12.91 -13.11
CA ASN A 508 -1.58 -12.82 -11.66
C ASN A 508 -1.82 -14.14 -10.91
N LYS A 509 -2.16 -15.24 -11.60
CA LYS A 509 -2.74 -16.45 -10.97
C LYS A 509 -1.98 -17.03 -9.80
N ASN A 510 -0.66 -17.01 -9.77
CA ASN A 510 0.12 -17.43 -8.61
C ASN A 510 1.21 -16.43 -8.24
N LEU A 511 0.98 -15.18 -8.53
CA LEU A 511 1.84 -14.06 -8.12
C LEU A 511 1.40 -13.62 -6.71
N GLY A 512 2.19 -13.95 -5.69
CA GLY A 512 1.82 -13.78 -4.28
C GLY A 512 2.33 -12.45 -3.71
N THR A 513 1.70 -11.32 -4.07
CA THR A 513 2.12 -9.98 -3.63
C THR A 513 1.04 -9.21 -2.85
N LEU A 514 -0.03 -9.89 -2.41
CA LEU A 514 -1.12 -9.26 -1.66
C LEU A 514 -0.64 -8.59 -0.36
N GLN A 515 -1.13 -7.37 -0.12
CA GLN A 515 -0.76 -6.50 0.99
C GLN A 515 -1.88 -6.47 2.05
N TYR A 516 -1.80 -7.36 3.04
CA TYR A 516 -2.78 -7.42 4.11
C TYR A 516 -2.55 -6.33 5.16
N TYR A 517 -3.64 -5.82 5.72
CA TYR A 517 -3.68 -5.06 6.96
C TYR A 517 -4.07 -5.95 8.15
N PHE A 518 -5.06 -6.83 7.95
CA PHE A 518 -5.57 -7.75 8.97
C PHE A 518 -5.98 -9.08 8.35
N ALA A 519 -5.94 -10.15 9.14
CA ALA A 519 -6.52 -11.43 8.74
C ALA A 519 -7.04 -12.23 9.93
N ASP A 520 -8.16 -12.92 9.74
CA ASP A 520 -8.75 -13.81 10.72
C ASP A 520 -9.30 -15.07 10.05
N SER A 521 -9.72 -16.05 10.85
CA SER A 521 -10.16 -17.34 10.31
C SER A 521 -11.24 -18.01 11.16
N GLY A 522 -12.06 -18.80 10.49
CA GLY A 522 -13.10 -19.59 11.11
C GLY A 522 -13.33 -20.91 10.37
N ILE A 523 -14.26 -21.71 10.84
CA ILE A 523 -14.63 -22.96 10.19
C ILE A 523 -15.65 -22.68 9.09
N ALA A 524 -15.33 -23.08 7.88
CA ALA A 524 -16.22 -23.00 6.72
C ALA A 524 -17.45 -23.92 6.91
N PRO A 525 -18.67 -23.40 6.85
CA PRO A 525 -19.89 -24.20 7.02
C PRO A 525 -19.97 -25.37 6.05
N GLY A 526 -20.31 -26.54 6.57
CA GLY A 526 -20.53 -27.76 5.79
C GLY A 526 -19.28 -28.48 5.30
N SER A 527 -18.10 -27.85 5.28
CA SER A 527 -16.84 -28.46 4.85
C SER A 527 -15.95 -28.86 6.01
N GLY A 528 -16.04 -28.18 7.15
CA GLY A 528 -15.15 -28.33 8.30
C GLY A 528 -13.72 -27.89 8.06
N LYS A 529 -13.44 -27.24 6.91
CA LYS A 529 -12.15 -26.66 6.57
C LYS A 529 -12.00 -25.28 7.21
N THR A 530 -10.78 -24.84 7.41
CA THR A 530 -10.51 -23.45 7.79
C THR A 530 -10.78 -22.52 6.61
N MET A 531 -11.43 -21.41 6.88
CA MET A 531 -11.64 -20.33 5.93
C MET A 531 -10.97 -19.09 6.47
N PHE A 532 -10.15 -18.46 5.65
CA PHE A 532 -9.42 -17.24 5.95
C PHE A 532 -10.11 -16.05 5.30
N TRP A 533 -10.11 -14.95 6.01
CA TRP A 533 -10.56 -13.65 5.53
C TRP A 533 -9.50 -12.63 5.89
N GLY A 534 -9.35 -11.58 5.09
CA GLY A 534 -8.42 -10.51 5.43
C GLY A 534 -8.61 -9.28 4.57
N GLY A 535 -8.47 -8.13 5.21
CA GLY A 535 -8.50 -6.83 4.55
C GLY A 535 -7.17 -6.50 3.92
N LEU A 536 -7.21 -5.92 2.72
CA LEU A 536 -6.08 -5.67 1.83
C LEU A 536 -6.04 -4.21 1.42
N GLN A 537 -4.85 -3.67 1.26
CA GLN A 537 -4.66 -2.38 0.61
C GLN A 537 -5.06 -2.48 -0.88
N ASP A 538 -5.87 -1.53 -1.36
CA ASP A 538 -6.34 -1.37 -2.75
C ASP A 538 -7.09 -2.57 -3.34
N ASN A 539 -7.23 -3.65 -2.56
CA ASN A 539 -7.65 -4.97 -3.02
C ASN A 539 -8.76 -5.58 -2.15
N GLY A 540 -9.50 -4.74 -1.45
CA GLY A 540 -10.71 -5.09 -0.69
C GLY A 540 -10.50 -6.08 0.43
N THR A 541 -11.49 -6.93 0.68
CA THR A 541 -11.39 -8.01 1.64
C THR A 541 -11.42 -9.36 0.92
N SER A 542 -10.34 -10.11 1.05
CA SER A 542 -10.20 -11.43 0.45
C SER A 542 -10.83 -12.53 1.30
N LYS A 543 -11.20 -13.62 0.63
CA LYS A 543 -11.71 -14.86 1.21
C LYS A 543 -10.97 -16.03 0.59
N LEU A 544 -10.54 -17.00 1.43
CA LEU A 544 -9.87 -18.22 0.98
C LEU A 544 -10.33 -19.43 1.80
N ILE A 545 -10.72 -20.51 1.14
CA ILE A 545 -10.99 -21.81 1.78
C ILE A 545 -9.74 -22.68 1.73
N GLU A 546 -9.27 -23.17 2.85
CA GLU A 546 -8.04 -23.96 2.93
C GLU A 546 -8.07 -25.22 2.08
N GLY A 547 -7.01 -25.42 1.31
CA GLY A 547 -6.87 -26.57 0.40
C GLY A 547 -7.87 -26.53 -0.76
N GLY A 548 -8.52 -25.38 -0.96
CA GLY A 548 -9.26 -25.04 -2.15
C GLY A 548 -8.30 -24.72 -3.31
N ASP A 549 -8.86 -24.66 -4.51
CA ASP A 549 -8.13 -24.14 -5.65
C ASP A 549 -8.10 -22.61 -5.56
N THR A 550 -6.92 -22.03 -5.32
CA THR A 550 -6.75 -20.57 -5.24
C THR A 550 -7.04 -19.88 -6.57
N LEU A 551 -7.18 -20.64 -7.66
CA LEU A 551 -7.61 -20.15 -8.97
C LEU A 551 -9.11 -20.36 -9.20
N ASP A 552 -9.84 -21.02 -8.28
CA ASP A 552 -11.30 -21.10 -8.35
C ASP A 552 -11.89 -19.84 -7.73
N PRO A 553 -12.62 -19.00 -8.49
CA PRO A 553 -13.26 -17.80 -7.99
C PRO A 553 -14.22 -18.02 -6.82
N GLN A 554 -14.71 -19.26 -6.60
CA GLN A 554 -15.58 -19.57 -5.46
C GLN A 554 -14.80 -19.86 -4.18
N GLU A 555 -13.54 -20.24 -4.30
CA GLU A 555 -12.65 -20.62 -3.21
C GLU A 555 -11.67 -19.50 -2.84
N ALA A 556 -11.30 -18.61 -3.81
CA ALA A 556 -10.53 -17.40 -3.60
C ALA A 556 -11.22 -16.21 -4.30
N SER A 557 -11.75 -15.27 -3.54
CA SER A 557 -12.55 -14.14 -4.03
C SER A 557 -12.33 -12.89 -3.21
N GLU A 558 -12.82 -11.77 -3.73
CA GLU A 558 -12.94 -10.48 -3.06
C GLU A 558 -14.42 -10.14 -2.89
N PRO A 559 -15.05 -10.53 -1.77
CA PRO A 559 -16.46 -10.25 -1.53
C PRO A 559 -16.75 -8.80 -1.13
N PHE A 560 -15.74 -8.02 -0.79
CA PHE A 560 -15.84 -6.62 -0.36
C PHE A 560 -14.73 -5.81 -1.02
N GLY A 561 -15.05 -4.73 -1.72
CA GLY A 561 -14.10 -3.96 -2.52
C GLY A 561 -13.52 -2.73 -1.82
N GLY A 562 -12.66 -2.01 -2.53
CA GLY A 562 -11.92 -0.84 -2.07
C GLY A 562 -10.69 -1.22 -1.23
N ASP A 563 -10.37 -0.46 -0.18
CA ASP A 563 -9.45 -0.90 0.87
C ASP A 563 -10.18 -1.80 1.87
N GLY A 564 -9.53 -2.85 2.32
CA GLY A 564 -10.03 -3.70 3.40
C GLY A 564 -9.22 -3.48 4.67
N GLY A 565 -9.88 -3.13 5.77
CA GLY A 565 -9.28 -2.89 7.07
C GLY A 565 -9.43 -4.07 8.03
N ALA A 566 -9.72 -3.76 9.30
CA ALA A 566 -9.92 -4.74 10.36
C ALA A 566 -10.94 -5.81 9.96
N THR A 567 -10.58 -7.06 10.14
CA THR A 567 -11.41 -8.20 9.75
C THR A 567 -11.58 -9.16 10.94
N ILE A 568 -12.82 -9.52 11.26
CA ILE A 568 -13.17 -10.43 12.36
C ILE A 568 -14.05 -11.55 11.81
N VAL A 569 -13.73 -12.78 12.15
CA VAL A 569 -14.44 -13.98 11.67
C VAL A 569 -15.00 -14.77 12.84
N ASP A 570 -16.23 -15.24 12.74
CA ASP A 570 -16.77 -16.20 13.70
C ASP A 570 -16.01 -17.53 13.58
N THR A 571 -15.25 -17.87 14.60
CA THR A 571 -14.39 -19.05 14.62
C THR A 571 -15.13 -20.36 14.35
N THR A 572 -16.44 -20.40 14.63
CA THR A 572 -17.31 -21.60 14.47
C THR A 572 -18.14 -21.57 13.18
N ASN A 573 -18.29 -20.40 12.56
CA ASN A 573 -19.06 -20.21 11.33
C ASN A 573 -18.50 -19.05 10.50
N ALA A 574 -17.53 -19.33 9.67
CA ALA A 574 -16.82 -18.31 8.87
C ALA A 574 -17.67 -17.61 7.79
N ASP A 575 -18.98 -17.93 7.69
CA ASP A 575 -19.92 -17.12 6.92
C ASP A 575 -20.37 -15.85 7.66
N ASN A 576 -20.13 -15.79 8.98
CA ASN A 576 -20.27 -14.58 9.78
C ASN A 576 -18.92 -13.85 9.79
N VAL A 577 -18.85 -12.73 9.12
CA VAL A 577 -17.63 -11.92 9.02
C VAL A 577 -17.97 -10.43 9.16
N LEU A 578 -17.12 -9.71 9.89
CA LEU A 578 -17.05 -8.28 9.90
C LEU A 578 -15.80 -7.87 9.14
N THR A 579 -15.90 -6.90 8.27
CA THR A 579 -14.74 -6.23 7.65
C THR A 579 -14.94 -4.73 7.72
N GLU A 580 -13.84 -4.00 7.79
CA GLU A 580 -13.81 -2.56 7.71
C GLU A 580 -13.43 -2.16 6.28
N TYR A 581 -14.06 -1.10 5.75
CA TYR A 581 -13.46 -0.25 4.74
C TYR A 581 -12.42 0.66 5.42
N THR A 582 -12.22 1.86 5.03
CA THR A 582 -11.38 2.82 5.75
C THR A 582 -12.17 3.60 6.80
N SER A 583 -11.49 4.27 7.73
CA SER A 583 -12.06 5.31 8.60
C SER A 583 -13.22 4.83 9.47
N LEU A 584 -13.05 3.67 10.13
CA LEU A 584 -14.05 3.04 11.00
C LEU A 584 -15.40 2.83 10.32
N SER A 585 -15.37 2.33 9.09
CA SER A 585 -16.57 2.02 8.29
C SER A 585 -16.81 0.50 8.20
N PRO A 586 -17.08 -0.19 9.34
CA PRO A 586 -17.27 -1.64 9.35
C PRO A 586 -18.60 -2.06 8.75
N ALA A 587 -18.58 -3.20 8.07
CA ALA A 587 -19.76 -3.90 7.57
C ALA A 587 -19.74 -5.36 8.02
N ILE A 588 -20.93 -5.97 8.14
CA ILE A 588 -21.10 -7.38 8.52
C ILE A 588 -21.80 -8.15 7.39
N SER A 589 -21.26 -9.31 7.06
CA SER A 589 -21.94 -10.36 6.32
C SER A 589 -22.27 -11.53 7.25
N ASN A 590 -23.43 -12.17 7.03
CA ASN A 590 -23.86 -13.39 7.71
C ASN A 590 -24.11 -14.54 6.71
N ASP A 591 -23.67 -14.40 5.47
CA ASP A 591 -23.87 -15.35 4.39
C ASP A 591 -22.63 -15.57 3.53
N GLY A 592 -21.45 -15.40 4.14
CA GLY A 592 -20.17 -15.66 3.52
C GLY A 592 -19.74 -14.62 2.48
N GLY A 593 -20.17 -13.36 2.66
CA GLY A 593 -19.78 -12.22 1.82
C GLY A 593 -20.74 -11.93 0.67
N ARG A 594 -21.88 -12.64 0.56
CA ARG A 594 -22.84 -12.39 -0.54
C ARG A 594 -23.63 -11.11 -0.39
N HIS A 595 -23.93 -10.75 0.86
CA HIS A 595 -24.61 -9.50 1.21
C HIS A 595 -23.96 -8.90 2.43
N TRP A 596 -23.85 -7.57 2.43
CA TRP A 596 -23.24 -6.81 3.49
C TRP A 596 -24.22 -5.83 4.13
N ARG A 597 -24.04 -5.58 5.39
CA ARG A 597 -24.80 -4.62 6.17
C ARG A 597 -23.84 -3.62 6.79
N ASP A 598 -23.96 -2.36 6.41
CA ASP A 598 -23.23 -1.25 7.04
C ASP A 598 -23.60 -1.16 8.53
N ILE A 599 -22.58 -1.08 9.37
CA ILE A 599 -22.72 -0.91 10.81
C ILE A 599 -21.89 0.27 11.33
N THR A 600 -21.48 1.18 10.48
CA THR A 600 -20.61 2.32 10.78
C THR A 600 -21.13 3.16 11.96
N PRO A 601 -20.33 3.37 13.04
CA PRO A 601 -20.64 4.35 14.09
C PRO A 601 -20.34 5.77 13.60
N ALA A 602 -20.97 6.77 14.19
CA ALA A 602 -20.73 8.17 13.81
C ALA A 602 -19.53 8.74 14.59
N ASP A 603 -18.33 8.38 14.20
CA ASP A 603 -17.08 8.88 14.80
C ASP A 603 -16.51 10.06 14.01
N PRO A 604 -16.03 11.14 14.68
CA PRO A 604 -15.50 12.31 13.97
C PRO A 604 -14.04 12.19 13.55
N LEU A 605 -13.25 11.29 14.14
CA LEU A 605 -11.80 11.22 13.89
C LEU A 605 -11.26 9.79 14.01
N PRO A 606 -11.71 8.85 13.19
CA PRO A 606 -11.09 7.54 13.11
C PRO A 606 -9.72 7.60 12.42
N LEU A 607 -8.89 6.59 12.64
CA LEU A 607 -7.71 6.36 11.80
C LEU A 607 -8.13 5.86 10.41
N PHE A 608 -7.23 5.94 9.42
CA PHE A 608 -7.46 5.39 8.08
C PHE A 608 -7.80 3.89 8.16
N ILE A 609 -6.98 3.10 8.83
CA ILE A 609 -7.34 1.74 9.26
C ILE A 609 -7.57 1.80 10.77
N ALA A 610 -8.83 1.74 11.19
CA ALA A 610 -9.20 1.91 12.58
C ALA A 610 -9.28 0.56 13.31
N PRO A 611 -8.90 0.45 14.60
CA PRO A 611 -8.98 -0.82 15.29
C PRO A 611 -10.44 -1.19 15.56
N VAL A 612 -10.86 -2.35 15.05
CA VAL A 612 -12.12 -3.00 15.40
C VAL A 612 -11.78 -4.38 15.95
N VAL A 613 -12.24 -4.69 17.17
CA VAL A 613 -11.93 -5.95 17.84
C VAL A 613 -13.16 -6.61 18.42
N GLN A 614 -13.09 -7.93 18.56
CA GLN A 614 -14.05 -8.72 19.32
C GLN A 614 -13.50 -9.06 20.71
N ASP A 615 -14.36 -9.06 21.73
CA ASP A 615 -13.98 -9.53 23.06
C ASP A 615 -13.65 -11.03 23.00
N VAL A 616 -12.41 -11.39 23.35
CA VAL A 616 -11.93 -12.78 23.25
C VAL A 616 -12.69 -13.78 24.12
N SER A 617 -13.39 -13.30 25.16
CA SER A 617 -14.16 -14.11 26.09
C SER A 617 -15.68 -13.98 25.93
N ILE A 618 -16.12 -12.90 25.27
CA ILE A 618 -17.55 -12.59 25.04
C ILE A 618 -17.75 -12.23 23.57
N PRO A 619 -17.89 -13.21 22.66
CA PRO A 619 -17.94 -12.96 21.19
C PRO A 619 -19.05 -12.03 20.72
N SER A 620 -20.08 -11.75 21.55
CA SER A 620 -21.09 -10.72 21.23
C SER A 620 -20.60 -9.29 21.51
N GLY A 621 -19.45 -9.09 22.17
CA GLY A 621 -18.85 -7.80 22.45
C GLY A 621 -17.98 -7.38 21.28
N LEU A 622 -18.39 -6.33 20.54
CA LEU A 622 -17.56 -5.68 19.52
C LEU A 622 -17.15 -4.29 20.04
N TYR A 623 -15.91 -3.90 19.74
CA TYR A 623 -15.38 -2.59 20.05
C TYR A 623 -14.75 -1.97 18.81
N GLY A 624 -14.97 -0.66 18.62
CA GLY A 624 -14.38 0.10 17.52
C GLY A 624 -13.75 1.38 18.03
N GLY A 625 -12.64 1.79 17.44
CA GLY A 625 -11.84 2.93 17.90
C GLY A 625 -11.76 4.08 16.90
N GLY A 626 -12.21 5.24 17.34
CA GLY A 626 -11.99 6.53 16.70
C GLY A 626 -11.65 7.58 17.76
N GLU A 627 -12.23 8.78 17.71
CA GLU A 627 -12.17 9.72 18.84
C GLU A 627 -12.88 9.13 20.06
N PHE A 628 -13.90 8.31 19.82
CA PHE A 628 -14.62 7.57 20.86
C PHE A 628 -14.23 6.09 20.84
N LEU A 629 -14.26 5.48 22.03
CA LEU A 629 -14.32 4.02 22.12
C LEU A 629 -15.79 3.61 22.01
N TRP A 630 -16.12 2.94 20.95
CA TRP A 630 -17.45 2.41 20.67
C TRP A 630 -17.59 0.96 21.13
N LYS A 631 -18.78 0.59 21.57
CA LYS A 631 -19.12 -0.78 21.97
C LYS A 631 -20.48 -1.19 21.45
N SER A 632 -20.55 -2.39 20.87
CA SER A 632 -21.78 -3.13 20.64
C SER A 632 -21.78 -4.43 21.46
N THR A 633 -22.96 -4.94 21.82
CA THR A 633 -23.14 -6.23 22.53
C THR A 633 -23.91 -7.24 21.68
N LYS A 634 -23.99 -7.01 20.37
CA LYS A 634 -24.79 -7.83 19.43
C LYS A 634 -23.92 -8.74 18.55
N GLY A 635 -22.59 -8.66 18.62
CA GLY A 635 -21.69 -9.43 17.75
C GLY A 635 -22.06 -9.28 16.28
N PHE A 636 -22.09 -10.36 15.54
CA PHE A 636 -22.43 -10.35 14.12
C PHE A 636 -23.92 -10.00 13.82
N ALA A 637 -24.74 -9.74 14.82
CA ALA A 637 -26.09 -9.19 14.66
C ALA A 637 -26.16 -7.66 14.83
N THR A 638 -25.02 -6.99 15.02
CA THR A 638 -24.93 -5.54 15.19
C THR A 638 -25.48 -4.80 13.96
N ILE A 639 -26.19 -3.69 14.24
CA ILE A 639 -26.59 -2.68 13.22
C ILE A 639 -25.99 -1.33 13.65
N ALA A 640 -25.97 -0.33 12.77
CA ALA A 640 -25.36 0.97 13.02
C ALA A 640 -25.87 1.65 14.31
N GLY A 641 -27.13 1.46 14.67
CA GLY A 641 -27.75 2.01 15.88
C GLY A 641 -27.44 1.27 17.19
N ASP A 642 -26.70 0.15 17.16
CA ASP A 642 -26.38 -0.64 18.36
C ASP A 642 -25.07 -0.20 19.02
N TRP A 643 -24.33 0.68 18.40
CA TRP A 643 -23.11 1.23 18.95
C TRP A 643 -23.39 2.25 20.06
N SER A 644 -22.61 2.16 21.11
CA SER A 644 -22.63 3.11 22.23
C SER A 644 -21.21 3.62 22.48
N ALA A 645 -21.01 4.94 22.48
CA ALA A 645 -19.76 5.54 22.92
C ALA A 645 -19.58 5.28 24.41
N VAL A 646 -18.56 4.51 24.79
CA VAL A 646 -18.28 4.15 26.19
C VAL A 646 -17.18 4.98 26.80
N PHE A 647 -16.38 5.67 25.99
CA PHE A 647 -15.37 6.63 26.40
C PHE A 647 -15.09 7.65 25.29
N ASP A 648 -14.78 8.88 25.69
CA ASP A 648 -14.35 10.00 24.83
C ASP A 648 -12.87 10.27 25.13
N THR A 649 -11.98 10.06 24.16
CA THR A 649 -10.54 10.30 24.32
C THR A 649 -10.18 11.78 24.26
N GLY A 650 -11.09 12.60 23.79
CA GLY A 650 -10.96 14.04 23.61
C GLY A 650 -10.63 14.43 22.17
N ALA A 651 -11.07 15.62 21.78
CA ALA A 651 -10.94 16.15 20.43
C ALA A 651 -9.50 16.12 19.92
N GLY A 652 -9.32 15.56 18.72
CA GLY A 652 -8.02 15.41 18.08
C GLY A 652 -7.24 14.17 18.48
N HIS A 653 -7.85 13.25 19.22
CA HIS A 653 -7.29 11.95 19.55
C HIS A 653 -7.98 10.84 18.75
N SER A 654 -7.22 9.86 18.30
CA SER A 654 -7.73 8.66 17.63
C SER A 654 -7.25 7.41 18.36
N ILE A 655 -8.12 6.45 18.59
CA ILE A 655 -7.75 5.17 19.19
C ILE A 655 -6.88 4.40 18.20
N SER A 656 -5.73 3.90 18.69
CA SER A 656 -4.72 3.23 17.89
C SER A 656 -4.66 1.71 18.12
N ALA A 657 -5.09 1.23 19.28
CA ALA A 657 -5.12 -0.19 19.61
C ALA A 657 -6.16 -0.48 20.69
N ILE A 658 -6.77 -1.66 20.64
CA ILE A 658 -7.77 -2.12 21.61
C ILE A 658 -7.49 -3.58 21.97
N GLY A 659 -7.52 -3.90 23.27
CA GLY A 659 -7.47 -5.29 23.75
C GLY A 659 -8.52 -5.50 24.84
N ILE A 660 -9.42 -6.46 24.64
CA ILE A 660 -10.57 -6.72 25.54
C ILE A 660 -10.69 -8.22 25.82
N ALA A 661 -10.89 -8.55 27.09
CA ALA A 661 -11.22 -9.88 27.54
C ALA A 661 -12.27 -9.85 28.65
N GLY A 662 -13.38 -10.56 28.51
CA GLY A 662 -14.45 -10.62 29.54
C GLY A 662 -15.11 -9.27 29.84
N GLY A 663 -15.19 -8.38 28.85
CA GLY A 663 -15.76 -7.05 28.97
C GLY A 663 -14.84 -6.01 29.61
N GLN A 664 -13.62 -6.39 29.97
CA GLN A 664 -12.60 -5.51 30.54
C GLN A 664 -11.34 -5.48 29.66
N GLY A 665 -10.61 -4.39 29.70
CA GLY A 665 -9.36 -4.25 28.94
C GLY A 665 -8.87 -2.83 28.83
N TYR A 666 -8.13 -2.59 27.75
CA TYR A 666 -7.43 -1.34 27.53
C TYR A 666 -7.62 -0.88 26.09
N ALA A 667 -7.57 0.44 25.87
CA ALA A 667 -7.47 1.02 24.55
C ALA A 667 -6.44 2.16 24.56
N ALA A 668 -5.55 2.12 23.59
CA ALA A 668 -4.54 3.17 23.41
C ALA A 668 -5.05 4.20 22.39
N TRP A 669 -4.57 5.43 22.51
CA TRP A 669 -4.87 6.51 21.58
C TRP A 669 -3.64 7.36 21.28
N CYS A 670 -3.63 8.02 20.14
CA CYS A 670 -2.67 9.04 19.73
C CYS A 670 -3.37 10.35 19.38
N GLY A 671 -2.65 11.47 19.45
CA GLY A 671 -3.19 12.79 19.06
C GLY A 671 -2.19 13.93 19.20
N PRO A 672 -1.75 14.54 18.07
CA PRO A 672 -1.93 14.04 16.71
C PRO A 672 -1.18 12.71 16.51
N CYS A 673 -1.75 11.82 15.71
CA CYS A 673 -1.15 10.49 15.51
C CYS A 673 0.13 10.57 14.67
N TRP A 674 0.22 11.54 13.80
CA TRP A 674 1.46 11.90 13.12
C TRP A 674 1.50 13.41 12.87
N PRO A 675 2.48 14.14 13.42
CA PRO A 675 2.58 15.58 13.23
C PRO A 675 2.90 15.99 11.79
N GLY A 676 3.35 15.07 10.93
CA GLY A 676 3.67 15.35 9.53
C GLY A 676 4.84 16.30 9.36
N TYR A 677 5.11 16.71 8.11
CA TYR A 677 6.19 17.64 7.77
C TYR A 677 5.92 19.10 8.20
N ILE A 678 4.70 19.44 8.57
CA ILE A 678 4.22 20.82 8.68
C ILE A 678 3.69 21.12 10.08
N SER A 679 3.51 20.14 10.95
CA SER A 679 2.92 20.35 12.28
C SER A 679 3.97 20.76 13.30
N GLU A 680 3.72 21.87 13.99
CA GLU A 680 4.45 22.26 15.21
C GLU A 680 3.93 21.57 16.47
N VAL A 681 2.85 20.79 16.36
CA VAL A 681 2.23 20.08 17.47
C VAL A 681 2.91 18.74 17.63
N GLY A 682 3.53 18.50 18.76
CA GLY A 682 4.22 17.24 19.06
C GLY A 682 3.25 16.07 19.20
N PHE A 683 3.70 14.88 18.80
CA PHE A 683 2.99 13.63 19.05
C PHE A 683 2.71 13.42 20.53
N ASN A 684 1.52 12.91 20.85
CA ASN A 684 1.14 12.47 22.17
C ASN A 684 0.36 11.16 22.08
N ARG A 685 0.42 10.37 23.16
CA ARG A 685 -0.32 9.11 23.29
C ARG A 685 -0.93 8.98 24.67
N GLY A 686 -1.93 8.14 24.79
CA GLY A 686 -2.52 7.77 26.07
C GLY A 686 -3.04 6.35 26.08
N LEU A 687 -3.51 5.93 27.26
CA LEU A 687 -4.07 4.62 27.47
C LEU A 687 -5.25 4.75 28.42
N ILE A 688 -6.35 4.11 28.07
CA ILE A 688 -7.56 4.02 28.91
C ILE A 688 -7.81 2.57 29.29
N THR A 689 -8.47 2.36 30.41
CA THR A 689 -8.88 1.03 30.91
C THR A 689 -10.21 1.08 31.62
N ASN A 690 -10.91 -0.04 31.66
CA ASN A 690 -12.04 -0.26 32.57
C ASN A 690 -11.78 -1.38 33.58
N VAL A 691 -10.55 -1.83 33.70
CA VAL A 691 -10.15 -2.81 34.71
C VAL A 691 -10.32 -2.20 36.09
N GLY A 692 -11.07 -2.88 36.91
CA GLY A 692 -11.41 -2.41 38.29
C GLY A 692 -12.55 -1.38 38.38
N GLY A 693 -13.20 -1.03 37.25
CA GLY A 693 -14.30 -0.05 37.27
C GLY A 693 -14.84 0.33 35.90
N GLY A 694 -15.29 1.57 35.77
CA GLY A 694 -15.66 2.15 34.47
C GLY A 694 -14.43 2.66 33.70
N TRP A 695 -14.59 2.93 32.41
CA TRP A 695 -13.51 3.45 31.56
C TRP A 695 -12.92 4.75 32.12
N HIS A 696 -11.61 4.82 32.23
CA HIS A 696 -10.86 5.97 32.72
C HIS A 696 -9.46 6.03 32.11
N GLN A 697 -8.88 7.23 32.07
CA GLN A 697 -7.53 7.48 31.56
C GLN A 697 -6.49 7.01 32.58
N LEU A 698 -5.48 6.27 32.14
CA LEU A 698 -4.29 5.93 32.90
C LEU A 698 -3.25 7.06 32.86
N ASP A 699 -2.55 7.29 33.95
CA ASP A 699 -1.42 8.23 33.99
C ASP A 699 -0.13 7.51 33.61
N LEU A 700 0.27 7.65 32.35
CA LEU A 700 1.54 7.09 31.83
C LEU A 700 2.72 8.06 31.99
N LYS A 701 2.50 9.27 32.53
CA LYS A 701 3.56 10.29 32.73
C LYS A 701 4.21 10.17 34.12
N THR A 702 3.44 9.75 35.11
CA THR A 702 3.94 9.52 36.48
C THR A 702 4.35 8.06 36.61
N VAL A 703 5.65 7.82 36.70
CA VAL A 703 6.19 6.47 36.84
C VAL A 703 6.32 6.12 38.33
N PRO A 704 5.60 5.13 38.82
CA PRO A 704 5.74 4.67 40.21
C PRO A 704 7.14 4.10 40.48
N SER A 705 7.57 4.12 41.76
CA SER A 705 8.87 3.55 42.14
C SER A 705 8.91 2.05 41.86
N GLY A 706 9.87 1.58 41.13
CA GLY A 706 10.03 0.17 40.76
C GLY A 706 9.32 -0.22 39.46
N CYS A 707 8.75 0.73 38.73
CA CYS A 707 8.15 0.55 37.40
C CYS A 707 9.01 1.23 36.35
N ASP A 708 8.84 0.83 35.11
CA ASP A 708 9.47 1.43 33.93
C ASP A 708 8.55 2.45 33.25
N ALA A 709 9.15 3.42 32.59
CA ALA A 709 8.42 4.41 31.82
C ALA A 709 7.99 3.82 30.47
N VAL A 710 6.69 3.78 30.20
CA VAL A 710 6.23 3.50 28.83
C VAL A 710 6.61 4.69 27.95
N PRO A 711 7.40 4.51 26.87
CA PRO A 711 7.85 5.62 26.01
C PRO A 711 6.70 6.37 25.34
N ASN A 712 6.95 7.66 24.98
CA ASN A 712 6.01 8.42 24.17
C ASN A 712 6.11 8.02 22.70
N ARG A 713 5.77 6.77 22.40
CA ARG A 713 5.77 6.16 21.06
C ARG A 713 4.38 5.61 20.75
N TYR A 714 4.14 5.27 19.50
CA TYR A 714 2.86 4.76 19.04
C TYR A 714 2.60 3.36 19.63
N ILE A 715 1.46 3.17 20.29
CA ILE A 715 1.02 1.87 20.79
C ILE A 715 0.19 1.22 19.68
N THR A 716 0.66 0.08 19.19
CA THR A 716 0.09 -0.64 18.04
C THR A 716 -0.74 -1.85 18.43
N GLY A 717 -0.47 -2.45 19.59
CA GLY A 717 -1.18 -3.63 20.03
C GLY A 717 -1.39 -3.65 21.54
N VAL A 718 -2.44 -4.34 21.95
CA VAL A 718 -2.80 -4.59 23.37
C VAL A 718 -3.24 -6.04 23.50
N ALA A 719 -2.47 -6.85 24.23
CA ALA A 719 -2.85 -8.23 24.58
C ALA A 719 -3.28 -8.30 26.04
N VAL A 720 -4.50 -8.76 26.31
CA VAL A 720 -5.07 -8.89 27.65
C VAL A 720 -5.18 -10.37 28.02
N ASP A 721 -4.68 -10.74 29.20
CA ASP A 721 -4.83 -12.11 29.70
C ASP A 721 -6.32 -12.40 30.00
N PRO A 722 -6.94 -13.36 29.30
CA PRO A 722 -8.34 -13.67 29.51
C PRO A 722 -8.65 -14.25 30.91
N ALA A 723 -7.64 -14.74 31.63
CA ALA A 723 -7.78 -15.27 32.97
C ALA A 723 -7.69 -14.19 34.08
N ASP A 724 -6.92 -13.12 33.81
CA ASP A 724 -6.80 -11.96 34.74
C ASP A 724 -6.59 -10.66 33.91
N GLN A 725 -7.61 -9.89 33.69
CA GLN A 725 -7.58 -8.67 32.90
C GLN A 725 -6.71 -7.56 33.50
N ARG A 726 -6.21 -7.70 34.72
CA ARG A 726 -5.18 -6.81 35.29
C ARG A 726 -3.81 -7.09 34.70
N HIS A 727 -3.63 -8.28 34.06
CA HIS A 727 -2.44 -8.69 33.40
C HIS A 727 -2.61 -8.42 31.89
N ALA A 728 -1.76 -7.54 31.37
CA ALA A 728 -1.82 -7.13 29.96
C ALA A 728 -0.46 -6.70 29.44
N TYR A 729 -0.33 -6.67 28.12
CA TYR A 729 0.87 -6.25 27.42
C TYR A 729 0.53 -5.20 26.37
N LEU A 730 1.50 -4.31 26.12
CA LEU A 730 1.47 -3.32 25.04
C LEU A 730 2.60 -3.61 24.07
N SER A 731 2.36 -3.51 22.77
CA SER A 731 3.39 -3.36 21.76
C SER A 731 3.52 -1.91 21.30
N LEU A 732 4.75 -1.47 21.03
CA LEU A 732 5.07 -0.12 20.58
C LEU A 732 5.80 -0.18 19.24
N SER A 733 5.29 0.54 18.24
CA SER A 733 5.94 0.72 16.95
C SER A 733 7.12 1.68 17.05
N GLY A 734 7.82 1.87 15.93
CA GLY A 734 8.99 2.74 15.80
C GLY A 734 10.29 2.06 16.19
N TYR A 735 11.34 2.84 16.27
CA TYR A 735 12.69 2.38 16.58
C TYR A 735 13.18 3.01 17.87
N ALA A 736 14.23 2.45 18.47
CA ALA A 736 14.88 3.04 19.62
C ALA A 736 15.51 4.40 19.29
N ARG A 737 15.82 5.17 20.33
CA ARG A 737 16.43 6.51 20.26
C ARG A 737 17.59 6.62 19.26
N HIS A 738 18.41 5.58 19.12
CA HIS A 738 19.55 5.55 18.20
C HIS A 738 19.19 5.91 16.76
N TRP A 739 17.97 5.58 16.33
CA TRP A 739 17.49 5.76 14.96
C TRP A 739 16.52 6.92 14.80
N MET A 740 16.05 7.49 15.90
CA MET A 740 15.07 8.57 15.85
C MET A 740 15.75 9.93 15.64
N VAL A 741 15.03 10.81 14.96
CA VAL A 741 15.48 12.14 14.61
C VAL A 741 14.61 13.19 15.27
N GLY A 742 15.18 13.91 16.21
CA GLY A 742 14.49 14.96 16.95
C GLY A 742 15.14 15.27 18.29
N PRO A 743 14.70 16.34 18.96
CA PRO A 743 15.21 16.70 20.29
C PRO A 743 14.68 15.78 21.40
N ASP A 744 13.56 15.08 21.14
CA ASP A 744 12.91 14.27 22.15
C ASP A 744 13.54 12.87 22.22
N ASP A 745 13.62 12.33 23.41
CA ASP A 745 14.01 10.95 23.67
C ASP A 745 12.75 10.08 23.59
N PRO A 746 12.53 9.29 22.52
CA PRO A 746 11.37 8.43 22.43
C PRO A 746 11.39 7.28 23.43
N GLY A 747 12.50 7.10 24.17
CA GLY A 747 12.72 5.95 25.04
C GLY A 747 13.16 4.71 24.27
N VAL A 748 13.29 3.61 25.01
CA VAL A 748 13.65 2.29 24.49
C VAL A 748 12.56 1.29 24.87
N GLY A 749 12.62 0.11 24.28
CA GLY A 749 11.66 -0.96 24.51
C GLY A 749 10.49 -0.93 23.56
N HIS A 750 9.97 -2.13 23.29
CA HIS A 750 8.86 -2.35 22.37
C HIS A 750 7.70 -3.10 23.00
N VAL A 751 7.93 -3.79 24.14
CA VAL A 751 6.91 -4.58 24.83
C VAL A 751 6.91 -4.24 26.30
N PHE A 752 5.74 -3.87 26.82
CA PHE A 752 5.54 -3.50 28.22
C PHE A 752 4.45 -4.36 28.86
N GLU A 753 4.69 -4.82 30.10
CA GLU A 753 3.79 -5.66 30.88
C GLU A 753 3.20 -4.89 32.05
N THR A 754 1.92 -5.11 32.36
CA THR A 754 1.29 -4.75 33.63
C THR A 754 0.65 -6.00 34.27
N THR A 755 0.73 -6.15 35.58
CA THR A 755 0.06 -7.21 36.32
C THR A 755 -0.93 -6.65 37.36
N ASP A 756 -1.13 -5.33 37.37
CA ASP A 756 -1.91 -4.64 38.40
C ASP A 756 -2.99 -3.70 37.84
N GLY A 757 -3.36 -3.88 36.56
CA GLY A 757 -4.39 -3.08 35.91
C GLY A 757 -3.90 -1.77 35.33
N GLY A 758 -2.63 -1.68 34.99
CA GLY A 758 -2.02 -0.51 34.35
C GLY A 758 -1.47 0.53 35.34
N SER A 759 -1.43 0.22 36.65
CA SER A 759 -0.83 1.13 37.64
C SER A 759 0.70 1.12 37.58
N CYS A 760 1.29 -0.04 37.25
CA CYS A 760 2.72 -0.23 37.03
C CYS A 760 2.97 -0.94 35.72
N TRP A 761 3.94 -0.47 34.95
CA TRP A 761 4.41 -1.09 33.72
C TRP A 761 5.88 -1.46 33.85
N ASN A 762 6.26 -2.59 33.26
CA ASN A 762 7.64 -3.06 33.22
C ASN A 762 8.04 -3.32 31.76
N ASP A 763 9.23 -2.90 31.36
CA ASP A 763 9.79 -3.20 30.05
C ASP A 763 10.24 -4.67 30.03
N VAL A 764 9.58 -5.46 29.19
CA VAL A 764 9.85 -6.88 28.97
C VAL A 764 10.43 -7.16 27.60
N SER A 765 10.85 -6.10 26.87
CA SER A 765 11.44 -6.20 25.53
C SER A 765 12.75 -6.99 25.51
N GLY A 766 13.60 -6.84 26.53
CA GLY A 766 14.85 -7.57 26.62
C GLY A 766 15.71 -7.48 25.35
N ASP A 767 15.92 -8.61 24.66
CA ASP A 767 16.70 -8.73 23.43
C ASP A 767 15.86 -8.79 22.16
N LEU A 768 14.59 -8.37 22.19
CA LEU A 768 13.78 -8.22 20.97
C LEU A 768 14.46 -7.26 19.98
N VAL A 769 14.37 -7.58 18.70
CA VAL A 769 14.93 -6.75 17.62
C VAL A 769 14.39 -5.32 17.72
N ASP A 770 15.26 -4.33 17.51
CA ASP A 770 14.86 -2.91 17.48
C ASP A 770 14.21 -2.56 16.15
N ALA A 771 12.93 -2.90 16.05
CA ALA A 771 12.09 -2.66 14.89
C ALA A 771 10.64 -2.39 15.32
N PRO A 772 9.81 -1.80 14.45
CA PRO A 772 8.40 -1.55 14.74
C PRO A 772 7.65 -2.84 15.10
N ALA A 773 7.18 -2.96 16.35
CA ALA A 773 6.24 -4.00 16.72
C ALA A 773 4.84 -3.58 16.28
N ASN A 774 4.23 -4.34 15.38
CA ASN A 774 2.94 -4.01 14.76
C ASN A 774 1.77 -4.61 15.52
N ASP A 775 1.95 -5.81 16.07
CA ASP A 775 0.92 -6.49 16.86
C ASP A 775 1.54 -7.36 17.97
N ILE A 776 0.75 -7.73 18.96
CA ILE A 776 1.14 -8.60 20.07
C ILE A 776 -0.01 -9.53 20.48
N ALA A 777 0.30 -10.80 20.67
CA ALA A 777 -0.67 -11.81 21.08
C ALA A 777 -0.15 -12.66 22.25
N ILE A 778 -1.07 -13.05 23.17
CA ILE A 778 -0.82 -14.11 24.14
C ILE A 778 -1.27 -15.44 23.54
N VAL A 779 -0.33 -16.35 23.31
CA VAL A 779 -0.60 -17.65 22.73
C VAL A 779 -0.12 -18.75 23.68
N GLY A 780 -1.05 -19.31 24.44
CA GLY A 780 -0.73 -20.28 25.51
C GLY A 780 0.15 -19.66 26.60
N THR A 781 1.42 -20.09 26.69
CA THR A 781 2.40 -19.57 27.67
C THR A 781 3.42 -18.61 27.02
N HIS A 782 3.16 -18.14 25.83
CA HIS A 782 4.06 -17.30 25.06
C HIS A 782 3.44 -15.94 24.73
N LEU A 783 4.30 -14.92 24.72
CA LEU A 783 4.07 -13.68 23.98
C LEU A 783 4.59 -13.85 22.57
N VAL A 784 3.81 -13.44 21.60
CA VAL A 784 4.19 -13.43 20.19
C VAL A 784 4.03 -12.02 19.65
N VAL A 785 5.04 -11.52 18.96
CA VAL A 785 5.07 -10.16 18.38
C VAL A 785 5.22 -10.26 16.86
N ALA A 786 4.37 -9.54 16.15
CA ALA A 786 4.53 -9.20 14.73
C ALA A 786 5.43 -7.97 14.60
N ASP A 787 6.39 -8.05 13.71
CA ASP A 787 7.42 -7.02 13.54
C ASP A 787 7.67 -6.76 12.05
N ASP A 788 8.27 -5.61 11.71
CA ASP A 788 8.61 -5.29 10.32
C ASP A 788 9.64 -6.24 9.70
N VAL A 789 10.31 -7.07 10.49
CA VAL A 789 11.33 -8.02 10.02
C VAL A 789 11.01 -9.47 10.39
N GLY A 790 9.78 -9.77 10.81
CA GLY A 790 9.34 -11.15 11.07
C GLY A 790 8.43 -11.34 12.28
N VAL A 791 8.43 -12.56 12.82
CA VAL A 791 7.63 -12.95 13.99
C VAL A 791 8.56 -13.47 15.07
N PHE A 792 8.42 -12.94 16.29
CA PHE A 792 9.23 -13.29 17.45
C PHE A 792 8.36 -13.75 18.60
N ALA A 793 8.87 -14.67 19.42
CA ALA A 793 8.17 -15.13 20.62
C ALA A 793 9.10 -15.24 21.81
N SER A 794 8.51 -15.03 22.99
CA SER A 794 9.15 -15.17 24.30
C SER A 794 8.18 -15.87 25.26
N GLY A 795 8.67 -16.34 26.43
CA GLY A 795 7.75 -16.64 27.53
C GLY A 795 7.02 -15.41 28.04
N LEU A 796 5.94 -15.56 28.81
CA LEU A 796 5.14 -14.45 29.31
C LEU A 796 5.94 -13.41 30.12
N ALA A 797 7.04 -13.81 30.77
CA ALA A 797 7.93 -12.87 31.45
C ALA A 797 8.80 -12.01 30.50
N GLY A 798 8.76 -12.25 29.20
CA GLY A 798 9.58 -11.51 28.24
C GLY A 798 11.08 -11.73 28.38
N GLY A 799 11.86 -10.76 27.94
CA GLY A 799 13.32 -10.66 28.18
C GLY A 799 14.21 -11.41 27.22
N THR A 800 13.82 -12.59 26.73
CA THR A 800 14.57 -13.35 25.74
C THR A 800 13.66 -13.78 24.61
N TRP A 801 13.95 -13.29 23.43
CA TRP A 801 13.13 -13.47 22.25
C TRP A 801 13.81 -14.38 21.23
N LYS A 802 13.01 -15.13 20.51
CA LYS A 802 13.47 -16.02 19.43
C LYS A 802 12.55 -15.86 18.22
N ARG A 803 13.08 -16.09 17.03
CA ARG A 803 12.26 -16.16 15.82
C ARG A 803 11.31 -17.37 15.91
N VAL A 804 10.10 -17.19 15.42
CA VAL A 804 9.12 -18.28 15.29
C VAL A 804 9.35 -18.98 13.95
N GLY A 805 9.77 -20.24 14.01
CA GLY A 805 9.97 -21.08 12.80
C GLY A 805 11.05 -20.58 11.85
N VAL A 806 11.00 -21.06 10.61
CA VAL A 806 11.94 -20.72 9.53
C VAL A 806 11.19 -20.49 8.20
N GLY A 807 11.81 -19.75 7.26
CA GLY A 807 11.31 -19.62 5.89
C GLY A 807 10.22 -18.56 5.70
N LEU A 808 9.90 -17.74 6.70
CA LEU A 808 9.14 -16.50 6.48
C LEU A 808 10.10 -15.47 5.86
N PRO A 809 9.78 -14.85 4.70
CA PRO A 809 10.59 -13.78 4.12
C PRO A 809 10.71 -12.57 5.04
N HIS A 810 11.70 -11.71 4.80
CA HIS A 810 11.81 -10.40 5.47
C HIS A 810 10.74 -9.44 4.93
N THR A 811 9.51 -9.71 5.28
CA THR A 811 8.34 -8.89 4.95
C THR A 811 7.72 -8.36 6.23
N ILE A 812 7.03 -7.24 6.11
CA ILE A 812 6.30 -6.63 7.23
C ILE A 812 5.18 -7.58 7.65
N VAL A 813 5.18 -8.04 8.91
CA VAL A 813 4.05 -8.76 9.51
C VAL A 813 3.22 -7.75 10.28
N VAL A 814 1.95 -7.61 9.91
CA VAL A 814 1.08 -6.55 10.43
C VAL A 814 0.11 -7.05 11.49
N ASP A 815 -0.28 -8.32 11.44
CA ASP A 815 -1.31 -8.87 12.32
C ASP A 815 -1.07 -10.36 12.59
N LEU A 816 -1.44 -10.81 13.79
CA LEU A 816 -1.30 -12.17 14.27
C LEU A 816 -2.60 -12.70 14.86
N ASN A 817 -3.05 -13.84 14.37
CA ASN A 817 -4.21 -14.52 14.91
C ASN A 817 -3.98 -16.02 15.10
N THR A 818 -4.83 -16.68 15.88
CA THR A 818 -4.81 -18.14 16.01
C THR A 818 -5.95 -18.76 15.23
N THR A 819 -5.67 -19.80 14.47
CA THR A 819 -6.70 -20.49 13.70
C THR A 819 -7.41 -21.57 14.52
N PRO A 820 -8.68 -21.92 14.21
CA PRO A 820 -9.42 -22.96 14.91
C PRO A 820 -8.77 -24.34 14.89
N ASP A 821 -7.91 -24.61 13.92
CA ASP A 821 -7.17 -25.88 13.77
C ASP A 821 -5.78 -25.87 14.43
N GLY A 822 -5.46 -24.85 15.23
CA GLY A 822 -4.27 -24.82 16.08
C GLY A 822 -2.99 -24.34 15.39
N ARG A 823 -3.09 -23.34 14.53
CA ARG A 823 -1.94 -22.65 13.92
C ARG A 823 -1.88 -21.18 14.37
N LEU A 824 -0.70 -20.58 14.29
CA LEU A 824 -0.50 -19.14 14.30
C LEU A 824 -0.62 -18.67 12.86
N LEU A 825 -1.50 -17.71 12.62
CA LEU A 825 -1.70 -17.02 11.34
C LEU A 825 -0.95 -15.69 11.38
N ALA A 826 -0.21 -15.39 10.34
CA ALA A 826 0.47 -14.12 10.13
C ALA A 826 -0.04 -13.47 8.84
N ALA A 827 -0.58 -12.26 8.96
CA ALA A 827 -0.90 -11.40 7.84
C ALA A 827 0.31 -10.56 7.47
N THR A 828 0.72 -10.59 6.20
CA THR A 828 1.90 -9.85 5.73
C THR A 828 1.52 -8.76 4.74
N HIS A 829 2.25 -7.66 4.78
CA HIS A 829 2.04 -6.56 3.85
C HIS A 829 2.92 -6.74 2.60
N GLY A 830 2.48 -7.63 1.69
CA GLY A 830 3.14 -7.88 0.41
C GLY A 830 3.44 -9.35 0.09
N ARG A 831 3.26 -10.29 1.03
CA ARG A 831 3.50 -11.72 0.81
C ARG A 831 2.30 -12.60 1.24
N GLY A 832 1.10 -12.02 1.25
CA GLY A 832 -0.11 -12.78 1.55
C GLY A 832 -0.19 -13.30 2.99
N LEU A 833 -0.85 -14.44 3.17
CA LEU A 833 -1.06 -15.08 4.47
C LEU A 833 -0.10 -16.25 4.67
N TRP A 834 0.44 -16.34 5.89
CA TRP A 834 1.32 -17.43 6.32
C TRP A 834 0.81 -18.06 7.60
N ALA A 835 1.06 -19.36 7.78
CA ALA A 835 0.72 -20.05 9.01
C ALA A 835 1.80 -21.05 9.43
N ILE A 836 1.88 -21.26 10.77
CA ILE A 836 2.76 -22.23 11.39
C ILE A 836 2.00 -22.96 12.52
N PRO A 837 2.18 -24.26 12.74
CA PRO A 837 1.56 -24.93 13.88
C PRO A 837 1.94 -24.27 15.22
N LEU A 838 0.98 -24.10 16.13
CA LEU A 838 1.25 -23.54 17.47
C LEU A 838 2.32 -24.33 18.25
N ALA A 839 2.52 -25.60 17.95
CA ALA A 839 3.59 -26.41 18.52
C ALA A 839 5.00 -25.84 18.22
N ALA A 840 5.16 -25.04 17.17
CA ALA A 840 6.43 -24.38 16.82
C ALA A 840 6.86 -23.30 17.83
N LEU A 841 5.95 -22.87 18.70
CA LEU A 841 6.27 -21.95 19.80
C LEU A 841 7.04 -22.64 20.94
N GLY A 842 7.15 -23.99 20.91
CA GLY A 842 7.73 -24.79 21.96
C GLY A 842 6.74 -25.16 23.08
N SER A 843 7.15 -26.03 23.98
CA SER A 843 6.34 -26.50 25.13
C SER A 843 6.75 -25.79 26.41
#